data_7ae60ab431769329d45e4e772710d776
#
_entry.id   7ae60ab431769329d45e4e772710d776
#
_cell.length_a   1.000
_cell.length_b   1.000
_cell.length_c   1.000
_cell.angle_alpha   90.00
_cell.angle_beta   90.00
_cell.angle_gamma   90.00
#
_symmetry.space_group_name_H-M   'P 1'
#
loop_
_entity.id
_entity.type
_entity.pdbx_description
1 polymer ?
#
loop_
_entity_poly.entity_id
_entity_poly.type
_entity_poly.pdbx_seq_one_letter_code
_entity_poly.pdbx_strand_id
1 'polypeptide(L)'
;LPATVNIRVEPDGYYDQAPRIEDPLKWALLGLGVPTPMATALCRRDPTPRHGYYRHYQRAQRLVSQLEATAPAFTVSNAPGEVPIVDAQGAREYLRGVPQFSWDTETDPDGNLVGLSLCKPGASPVYLAEAEANCFAEPFVSLYLTAIPSVAHNAKWDIKVLARATGRTPGSVALDPAMLSDTMVMAWLVQDHVREKHRSLGLKALTEHYFHDKPLDFKAVCPSGNFRDVPLDLAARYSGADAANTLALLPVMEAKLDTDDLRTLWETIERPLIPILADMEWRGFPVDLEWFARMAEDFERSLKITRERMPFDPAKDEQARQYFYDTLGRAPPHYTPTMKRSVDEEALRSLKHPVASLLLAYRQRAKLLSTFLLPILSEGRPTIHTTFNQCARDDLGENAAPATGRLASSDPDIQNLPLLIREGFIAPEGALIYANDFSQLELRIMAAVSQDMGMLEAFRAGRDIHTELAARIWGIDLNAVSTDQRKQAKNVQFAMQYLASPPKIAEMTGVSLGEARKLLEAVHRARPGAMEWTARCVASAREHGYVQTIMGRRRWVPNINSGWPEARARAEREAVNAVIQGSAADVTKLGMIRVEFVHRHYNGGAMLNQVHDEIVGYVRSRKDAEFLAEVMAREHGGVQFTAKVGMGKNWLETKGEK
;
A
#
# COMPACT_ATOMS: atom_id res chain seq x y z
N LEU A 1 -27.49 20.90 4.95
CA LEU A 1 -26.88 22.24 4.87
C LEU A 1 -26.20 22.55 6.21
N PRO A 2 -24.88 22.65 6.29
CA PRO A 2 -24.24 23.17 7.48
C PRO A 2 -24.50 24.68 7.55
N ALA A 3 -24.64 25.15 8.77
CA ALA A 3 -24.99 26.53 9.11
C ALA A 3 -24.17 27.53 8.31
N THR A 4 -24.85 28.42 7.64
CA THR A 4 -24.31 29.62 7.01
C THR A 4 -23.58 30.44 8.08
N VAL A 5 -22.25 30.45 8.01
CA VAL A 5 -21.42 31.40 8.73
C VAL A 5 -21.64 32.74 8.04
N ASN A 6 -22.52 33.59 8.62
CA ASN A 6 -22.66 34.99 8.23
C ASN A 6 -21.37 35.73 8.59
N ILE A 7 -20.44 35.84 7.67
CA ILE A 7 -19.31 36.75 7.79
C ILE A 7 -19.83 38.15 7.42
N ARG A 8 -20.11 38.98 8.40
CA ARG A 8 -20.30 40.43 8.17
C ARG A 8 -18.94 40.98 7.72
N VAL A 9 -18.86 41.35 6.45
CA VAL A 9 -17.74 42.09 5.88
C VAL A 9 -18.02 43.55 6.09
N GLU A 10 -17.39 44.19 7.08
CA GLU A 10 -17.31 45.63 7.16
C GLU A 10 -16.27 46.13 6.15
N PRO A 11 -16.55 47.15 5.35
CA PRO A 11 -15.59 47.70 4.41
C PRO A 11 -14.63 48.63 5.16
N ASP A 12 -13.42 48.42 5.19
CA ASP A 12 -12.29 49.23 5.66
C ASP A 12 -11.79 49.00 7.10
N GLY A 13 -10.62 48.42 7.17
CA GLY A 13 -9.59 48.85 8.13
C GLY A 13 -9.23 47.93 9.30
N TYR A 14 -9.67 46.69 9.41
CA TYR A 14 -9.40 45.87 10.61
C TYR A 14 -8.60 44.58 10.39
N TYR A 15 -7.81 44.49 9.33
CA TYR A 15 -7.07 43.25 8.98
C TYR A 15 -5.54 43.30 9.12
N ASP A 16 -4.99 44.30 9.78
CA ASP A 16 -3.53 44.40 10.01
C ASP A 16 -3.01 43.48 11.12
N GLN A 17 -3.90 42.79 11.85
CA GLN A 17 -3.54 41.83 12.92
C GLN A 17 -4.07 40.41 12.74
N ALA A 18 -4.70 40.08 11.62
CA ALA A 18 -5.10 38.72 11.33
C ALA A 18 -3.89 37.89 10.87
N PRO A 19 -3.82 36.57 11.20
CA PRO A 19 -2.77 35.73 10.68
C PRO A 19 -2.78 35.82 9.15
N ARG A 20 -1.59 36.01 8.55
CA ARG A 20 -1.42 36.14 7.09
C ARG A 20 -2.16 35.01 6.38
N ILE A 21 -3.26 35.31 5.74
CA ILE A 21 -4.00 34.39 4.91
C ILE A 21 -3.15 34.17 3.66
N GLU A 22 -2.53 32.99 3.54
CA GLU A 22 -1.60 32.69 2.46
C GLU A 22 -2.25 32.76 1.07
N ASP A 23 -3.57 32.56 0.97
CA ASP A 23 -4.31 32.68 -0.29
C ASP A 23 -5.75 33.22 -0.09
N PRO A 24 -5.95 34.56 -0.18
CA PRO A 24 -7.27 35.17 0.00
C PRO A 24 -8.33 34.70 -1.01
N LEU A 25 -7.93 34.37 -2.25
CA LEU A 25 -8.83 33.85 -3.26
C LEU A 25 -9.34 32.45 -2.92
N LYS A 26 -8.46 31.60 -2.42
CA LYS A 26 -8.82 30.25 -1.93
C LYS A 26 -9.86 30.32 -0.82
N TRP A 27 -9.67 31.21 0.16
CA TRP A 27 -10.63 31.41 1.24
C TRP A 27 -11.97 31.97 0.75
N ALA A 28 -11.94 32.87 -0.23
CA ALA A 28 -13.17 33.39 -0.82
C ALA A 28 -13.97 32.29 -1.56
N LEU A 29 -13.26 31.40 -2.30
CA LEU A 29 -13.88 30.27 -2.99
C LEU A 29 -14.46 29.26 -2.00
N LEU A 30 -13.76 28.98 -0.90
CA LEU A 30 -14.27 28.12 0.17
C LEU A 30 -15.52 28.71 0.85
N GLY A 31 -15.54 30.04 1.08
CA GLY A 31 -16.71 30.75 1.61
C GLY A 31 -17.93 30.72 0.69
N LEU A 32 -17.74 30.48 -0.60
CA LEU A 32 -18.79 30.25 -1.60
C LEU A 32 -19.18 28.78 -1.78
N GLY A 33 -18.65 27.88 -0.93
CA GLY A 33 -18.97 26.46 -0.98
C GLY A 33 -18.18 25.68 -2.05
N VAL A 34 -17.18 26.30 -2.68
CA VAL A 34 -16.32 25.59 -3.64
C VAL A 34 -15.43 24.60 -2.86
N PRO A 35 -15.40 23.31 -3.22
CA PRO A 35 -14.54 22.34 -2.58
C PRO A 35 -13.06 22.77 -2.56
N THR A 36 -12.36 22.53 -1.47
CA THR A 36 -10.95 22.94 -1.26
C THR A 36 -10.02 22.64 -2.45
N PRO A 37 -10.08 21.45 -3.09
CA PRO A 37 -9.26 21.14 -4.24
C PRO A 37 -9.52 22.03 -5.45
N MET A 38 -10.79 22.28 -5.76
CA MET A 38 -11.20 23.12 -6.89
C MET A 38 -10.84 24.58 -6.63
N ALA A 39 -11.02 25.08 -5.39
CA ALA A 39 -10.58 26.41 -5.01
C ALA A 39 -9.08 26.60 -5.21
N THR A 40 -8.26 25.60 -4.85
CA THR A 40 -6.80 25.64 -5.01
C THR A 40 -6.39 25.55 -6.49
N ALA A 41 -7.04 24.70 -7.28
CA ALA A 41 -6.77 24.61 -8.73
C ALA A 41 -7.09 25.90 -9.46
N LEU A 42 -8.18 26.58 -9.08
CA LEU A 42 -8.55 27.88 -9.63
C LEU A 42 -7.56 28.99 -9.28
N CYS A 43 -7.04 28.97 -8.04
CA CYS A 43 -6.02 29.94 -7.62
C CYS A 43 -4.69 29.76 -8.37
N ARG A 44 -4.31 28.55 -8.74
CA ARG A 44 -3.10 28.28 -9.52
C ARG A 44 -3.18 28.73 -10.99
N ARG A 45 -4.38 28.70 -11.59
CA ARG A 45 -4.60 29.14 -12.98
C ARG A 45 -4.55 30.64 -13.15
N ASP A 46 -4.56 31.41 -12.07
CA ASP A 46 -4.64 32.86 -12.12
C ASP A 46 -3.64 33.55 -11.17
N PRO A 47 -2.41 33.81 -11.67
CA PRO A 47 -1.28 34.29 -10.86
C PRO A 47 -1.27 35.81 -10.59
N THR A 48 -2.40 36.53 -10.64
CA THR A 48 -2.41 38.00 -10.47
C THR A 48 -2.14 38.44 -9.02
N PRO A 49 -1.47 39.62 -8.81
CA PRO A 49 -1.06 40.06 -7.49
C PRO A 49 -2.18 40.34 -6.49
N ARG A 50 -1.92 40.04 -5.25
CA ARG A 50 -2.85 39.94 -4.12
C ARG A 50 -3.06 41.30 -3.44
N HIS A 51 -4.16 41.97 -3.72
CA HIS A 51 -4.58 43.13 -2.90
C HIS A 51 -6.08 43.13 -2.69
N GLY A 52 -6.50 42.95 -1.44
CA GLY A 52 -7.86 43.12 -0.95
C GLY A 52 -8.80 41.88 -1.05
N TYR A 53 -9.28 41.38 0.09
CA TYR A 53 -10.20 40.24 0.22
C TYR A 53 -11.48 40.39 -0.63
N TYR A 54 -12.04 41.56 -0.72
CA TYR A 54 -13.28 41.83 -1.47
C TYR A 54 -13.09 41.61 -3.00
N ARG A 55 -11.97 42.01 -3.58
CA ARG A 55 -11.66 41.75 -5.01
C ARG A 55 -11.48 40.27 -5.29
N HIS A 56 -10.91 39.54 -4.36
CA HIS A 56 -10.75 38.07 -4.47
C HIS A 56 -12.07 37.36 -4.35
N TYR A 57 -12.99 37.83 -3.48
CA TYR A 57 -14.33 37.29 -3.35
C TYR A 57 -15.17 37.48 -4.63
N GLN A 58 -15.19 38.69 -5.21
CA GLN A 58 -15.86 38.94 -6.50
C GLN A 58 -15.26 38.14 -7.66
N ARG A 59 -13.97 37.91 -7.63
CA ARG A 59 -13.28 37.08 -8.62
C ARG A 59 -13.62 35.60 -8.41
N ALA A 60 -13.69 35.13 -7.17
CA ALA A 60 -14.14 33.80 -6.83
C ALA A 60 -15.58 33.56 -7.34
N GLN A 61 -16.48 34.49 -7.11
CA GLN A 61 -17.85 34.42 -7.64
C GLN A 61 -17.89 34.30 -9.16
N ARG A 62 -17.07 35.10 -9.90
CA ARG A 62 -16.97 35.00 -11.37
C ARG A 62 -16.40 33.66 -11.83
N LEU A 63 -15.38 33.13 -11.16
CA LEU A 63 -14.81 31.83 -11.45
C LEU A 63 -15.80 30.68 -11.18
N VAL A 64 -16.56 30.76 -10.10
CA VAL A 64 -17.65 29.82 -9.83
C VAL A 64 -18.70 29.85 -10.92
N SER A 65 -19.19 31.06 -11.29
CA SER A 65 -20.18 31.20 -12.37
C SER A 65 -19.66 30.73 -13.74
N GLN A 66 -18.37 30.91 -14.01
CA GLN A 66 -17.73 30.38 -15.23
C GLN A 66 -17.62 28.86 -15.21
N LEU A 67 -17.33 28.27 -14.04
CA LEU A 67 -17.29 26.81 -13.87
C LEU A 67 -18.69 26.19 -13.97
N GLU A 68 -19.69 26.81 -13.36
CA GLU A 68 -21.10 26.39 -13.50
C GLU A 68 -21.57 26.48 -14.97
N ALA A 69 -21.08 27.45 -15.71
CA ALA A 69 -21.38 27.59 -17.14
C ALA A 69 -20.58 26.67 -18.08
N THR A 70 -19.40 26.19 -17.64
CA THR A 70 -18.49 25.33 -18.42
C THR A 70 -18.42 23.91 -17.90
N ALA A 71 -18.92 23.64 -16.70
CA ALA A 71 -19.07 22.27 -16.22
C ALA A 71 -20.06 21.56 -17.16
N PRO A 72 -19.65 20.51 -17.87
CA PRO A 72 -20.64 19.64 -18.48
C PRO A 72 -21.58 19.26 -17.36
N ALA A 73 -22.88 19.40 -17.59
CA ALA A 73 -23.91 18.94 -16.66
C ALA A 73 -23.79 17.40 -16.59
N PHE A 74 -22.87 16.93 -15.75
CA PHE A 74 -22.87 15.55 -15.27
C PHE A 74 -24.02 15.46 -14.29
N THR A 75 -25.20 15.18 -14.80
CA THR A 75 -26.27 14.62 -13.97
C THR A 75 -25.81 13.20 -13.63
N VAL A 76 -25.16 13.05 -12.48
CA VAL A 76 -25.02 11.76 -11.85
C VAL A 76 -26.44 11.35 -11.44
N SER A 77 -27.08 10.52 -12.27
CA SER A 77 -28.42 10.03 -12.01
C SER A 77 -28.34 8.81 -11.09
N ASN A 78 -29.09 8.82 -10.00
CA ASN A 78 -29.26 7.71 -9.04
C ASN A 78 -29.71 6.38 -9.66
N ALA A 79 -30.32 6.46 -10.80
CA ALA A 79 -30.49 5.38 -11.78
C ALA A 79 -30.41 6.10 -13.12
N PRO A 80 -29.41 5.79 -13.97
CA PRO A 80 -29.52 6.18 -15.35
C PRO A 80 -30.89 5.68 -15.82
N GLY A 81 -31.61 6.48 -16.59
CA GLY A 81 -32.77 6.01 -17.32
C GLY A 81 -32.43 4.72 -18.08
N GLU A 82 -33.20 4.29 -19.00
CA GLU A 82 -32.84 3.16 -19.84
C GLU A 82 -31.40 3.30 -20.34
N VAL A 83 -30.52 2.36 -19.93
CA VAL A 83 -29.15 2.24 -20.45
C VAL A 83 -29.22 1.44 -21.74
N PRO A 84 -28.84 2.01 -22.90
CA PRO A 84 -28.89 1.28 -24.16
C PRO A 84 -28.01 0.03 -24.12
N ILE A 85 -28.60 -1.11 -24.47
CA ILE A 85 -27.87 -2.34 -24.71
C ILE A 85 -27.46 -2.32 -26.18
N VAL A 86 -26.15 -2.41 -26.41
CA VAL A 86 -25.58 -2.30 -27.77
C VAL A 86 -24.81 -3.57 -28.14
N ASP A 87 -24.73 -3.84 -29.43
CA ASP A 87 -23.82 -4.83 -30.00
C ASP A 87 -22.38 -4.26 -30.13
N ALA A 88 -21.46 -5.10 -30.55
CA ALA A 88 -20.07 -4.72 -30.78
C ALA A 88 -19.92 -3.59 -31.80
N GLN A 89 -20.79 -3.47 -32.79
CA GLN A 89 -20.79 -2.38 -33.77
C GLN A 89 -21.27 -1.07 -33.15
N GLY A 90 -22.34 -1.11 -32.37
CA GLY A 90 -22.85 0.05 -31.61
C GLY A 90 -21.80 0.59 -30.62
N ALA A 91 -21.04 -0.29 -29.95
CA ALA A 91 -19.94 0.11 -29.09
C ALA A 91 -18.81 0.83 -29.85
N ARG A 92 -18.45 0.35 -31.06
CA ARG A 92 -17.48 1.03 -31.93
C ARG A 92 -17.95 2.42 -32.36
N GLU A 93 -19.23 2.55 -32.70
CA GLU A 93 -19.83 3.84 -33.02
C GLU A 93 -19.87 4.78 -31.83
N TYR A 94 -20.20 4.24 -30.66
CA TYR A 94 -20.21 4.97 -29.41
C TYR A 94 -18.83 5.56 -29.08
N LEU A 95 -17.73 4.81 -29.27
CA LEU A 95 -16.37 5.23 -28.98
C LEU A 95 -15.69 6.01 -30.13
N ARG A 96 -16.38 6.25 -31.25
CA ARG A 96 -15.77 6.97 -32.37
C ARG A 96 -15.44 8.43 -32.04
N GLY A 97 -14.16 8.79 -32.14
CA GLY A 97 -13.68 10.16 -31.92
C GLY A 97 -13.75 10.62 -30.47
N VAL A 98 -13.89 9.71 -29.52
CA VAL A 98 -13.96 10.02 -28.09
C VAL A 98 -12.57 10.36 -27.56
N PRO A 99 -12.38 11.48 -26.83
CA PRO A 99 -11.08 11.84 -26.28
C PRO A 99 -10.73 11.06 -25.02
N GLN A 100 -11.72 10.54 -24.29
CA GLN A 100 -11.60 9.79 -23.06
C GLN A 100 -12.89 9.03 -22.76
N PHE A 101 -12.81 7.89 -22.09
CA PHE A 101 -13.98 7.13 -21.64
C PHE A 101 -13.71 6.36 -20.36
N SER A 102 -14.78 5.97 -19.65
CA SER A 102 -14.72 4.98 -18.57
C SER A 102 -15.28 3.65 -19.01
N TRP A 103 -14.90 2.62 -18.29
CA TRP A 103 -15.34 1.25 -18.53
C TRP A 103 -15.36 0.45 -17.24
N ASP A 104 -16.20 -0.57 -17.20
CA ASP A 104 -16.39 -1.47 -16.08
C ASP A 104 -16.79 -2.84 -16.60
N THR A 105 -16.30 -3.93 -15.98
CA THR A 105 -16.59 -5.32 -16.39
C THR A 105 -17.36 -6.05 -15.32
N GLU A 106 -18.37 -6.80 -15.76
CA GLU A 106 -19.15 -7.70 -14.91
C GLU A 106 -18.74 -9.15 -15.16
N THR A 107 -18.71 -9.95 -14.10
CA THR A 107 -18.20 -11.32 -14.17
C THR A 107 -19.13 -12.33 -13.53
N ASP A 108 -19.00 -13.59 -13.96
CA ASP A 108 -19.48 -14.74 -13.20
C ASP A 108 -18.53 -15.07 -12.02
N PRO A 109 -18.89 -16.01 -11.14
CA PRO A 109 -18.05 -16.42 -10.01
C PRO A 109 -16.68 -16.98 -10.40
N ASP A 110 -16.52 -17.47 -11.63
CA ASP A 110 -15.26 -17.98 -12.17
C ASP A 110 -14.39 -16.85 -12.77
N GLY A 111 -14.91 -15.62 -12.80
CA GLY A 111 -14.23 -14.43 -13.34
C GLY A 111 -14.26 -14.37 -14.87
N ASN A 112 -15.20 -15.02 -15.54
CA ASN A 112 -15.42 -14.87 -16.97
C ASN A 112 -16.24 -13.61 -17.25
N LEU A 113 -15.93 -12.93 -18.36
CA LEU A 113 -16.63 -11.72 -18.77
C LEU A 113 -18.09 -11.99 -19.11
N VAL A 114 -19.01 -11.35 -18.38
CA VAL A 114 -20.46 -11.45 -18.55
C VAL A 114 -21.06 -10.16 -19.10
N GLY A 115 -20.42 -9.03 -18.86
CA GLY A 115 -20.86 -7.73 -19.33
C GLY A 115 -19.75 -6.71 -19.39
N LEU A 116 -19.92 -5.72 -20.23
CA LEU A 116 -18.99 -4.56 -20.35
C LEU A 116 -19.82 -3.30 -20.50
N SER A 117 -19.62 -2.35 -19.62
CA SER A 117 -20.21 -1.01 -19.75
C SER A 117 -19.16 0.03 -20.16
N LEU A 118 -19.61 1.02 -20.92
CA LEU A 118 -18.80 2.11 -21.42
C LEU A 118 -19.53 3.42 -21.16
N CYS A 119 -18.80 4.46 -20.73
CA CYS A 119 -19.35 5.81 -20.63
C CYS A 119 -18.36 6.83 -21.17
N LYS A 120 -18.85 7.76 -21.98
CA LYS A 120 -18.09 8.89 -22.52
C LYS A 120 -18.63 10.23 -22.03
N PRO A 121 -17.81 11.29 -21.99
CA PRO A 121 -18.26 12.59 -21.52
C PRO A 121 -19.49 13.11 -22.29
N GLY A 122 -20.50 13.58 -21.53
CA GLY A 122 -21.71 14.17 -22.08
C GLY A 122 -22.71 13.21 -22.73
N ALA A 123 -22.56 11.90 -22.54
CA ALA A 123 -23.48 10.89 -23.07
C ALA A 123 -23.94 9.90 -21.98
N SER A 124 -25.09 9.29 -22.19
CA SER A 124 -25.52 8.15 -21.36
C SER A 124 -24.58 6.96 -21.57
N PRO A 125 -24.33 6.13 -20.52
CA PRO A 125 -23.54 4.92 -20.67
C PRO A 125 -24.23 3.94 -21.64
N VAL A 126 -23.44 2.99 -22.15
CA VAL A 126 -23.95 1.85 -22.93
C VAL A 126 -23.46 0.54 -22.32
N TYR A 127 -24.19 -0.55 -22.53
CA TYR A 127 -23.89 -1.86 -22.01
C TYR A 127 -23.84 -2.91 -23.13
N LEU A 128 -22.82 -3.75 -23.09
CA LEU A 128 -22.68 -4.94 -23.94
C LEU A 128 -22.93 -6.17 -23.06
N ALA A 129 -23.90 -7.00 -23.44
CA ALA A 129 -24.16 -8.27 -22.80
C ALA A 129 -23.08 -9.31 -23.17
N GLU A 130 -23.05 -10.44 -22.47
CA GLU A 130 -21.98 -11.45 -22.50
C GLU A 130 -21.47 -11.78 -23.91
N ALA A 131 -22.33 -12.13 -24.86
CA ALA A 131 -21.92 -12.50 -26.21
C ALA A 131 -21.23 -11.33 -26.92
N GLU A 132 -21.81 -10.13 -26.87
CA GLU A 132 -21.28 -8.92 -27.49
C GLU A 132 -20.05 -8.40 -26.79
N ALA A 133 -20.00 -8.47 -25.46
CA ALA A 133 -18.83 -8.11 -24.67
C ALA A 133 -17.60 -8.97 -25.02
N ASN A 134 -17.79 -10.28 -25.14
CA ASN A 134 -16.72 -11.21 -25.56
C ASN A 134 -16.30 -11.00 -27.02
N CYS A 135 -17.24 -10.75 -27.96
CA CYS A 135 -16.92 -10.38 -29.33
C CYS A 135 -16.15 -9.08 -29.43
N PHE A 136 -16.43 -8.13 -28.55
CA PHE A 136 -15.80 -6.81 -28.55
C PHE A 136 -14.49 -6.76 -27.76
N ALA A 137 -14.23 -7.69 -26.86
CA ALA A 137 -13.09 -7.66 -25.94
C ALA A 137 -11.74 -7.48 -26.66
N GLU A 138 -11.45 -8.25 -27.70
CA GLU A 138 -10.19 -8.14 -28.44
C GLU A 138 -10.05 -6.80 -29.20
N PRO A 139 -11.04 -6.33 -30.00
CA PRO A 139 -11.01 -4.97 -30.54
C PRO A 139 -10.93 -3.89 -29.45
N PHE A 140 -11.59 -4.07 -28.31
CA PHE A 140 -11.58 -3.11 -27.22
C PHE A 140 -10.16 -2.92 -26.66
N VAL A 141 -9.47 -4.03 -26.36
CA VAL A 141 -8.10 -4.00 -25.88
C VAL A 141 -7.16 -3.42 -26.94
N SER A 142 -7.18 -3.94 -28.17
CA SER A 142 -6.18 -3.63 -29.18
C SER A 142 -6.32 -2.25 -29.82
N LEU A 143 -7.53 -1.69 -29.87
CA LEU A 143 -7.82 -0.42 -30.59
C LEU A 143 -8.17 0.74 -29.65
N TYR A 144 -8.80 0.46 -28.50
CA TYR A 144 -9.31 1.52 -27.63
C TYR A 144 -8.47 1.71 -26.39
N LEU A 145 -8.18 0.66 -25.61
CA LEU A 145 -7.39 0.79 -24.39
C LEU A 145 -5.92 1.18 -24.63
N THR A 146 -5.40 0.89 -25.84
CA THR A 146 -4.04 1.27 -26.24
C THR A 146 -3.93 2.66 -26.84
N ALA A 147 -5.04 3.24 -27.30
CA ALA A 147 -5.01 4.47 -28.10
C ALA A 147 -5.77 5.64 -27.48
N ILE A 148 -6.67 5.39 -26.53
CA ILE A 148 -7.55 6.43 -25.96
C ILE A 148 -7.42 6.39 -24.44
N PRO A 149 -7.19 7.53 -23.79
CA PRO A 149 -7.21 7.63 -22.34
C PRO A 149 -8.50 7.06 -21.76
N SER A 150 -8.37 6.13 -20.83
CA SER A 150 -9.50 5.45 -20.23
C SER A 150 -9.42 5.45 -18.71
N VAL A 151 -10.54 5.26 -18.04
CA VAL A 151 -10.62 5.19 -16.59
C VAL A 151 -11.50 4.03 -16.14
N ALA A 152 -11.01 3.31 -15.13
CA ALA A 152 -11.78 2.29 -14.43
C ALA A 152 -11.69 2.52 -12.91
N HIS A 153 -12.43 1.74 -12.14
CA HIS A 153 -12.36 1.75 -10.68
C HIS A 153 -11.90 0.39 -10.19
N ASN A 154 -10.72 0.29 -9.59
CA ASN A 154 -10.02 -0.96 -9.30
C ASN A 154 -9.62 -1.71 -10.60
N ALA A 155 -9.08 -0.97 -11.54
CA ALA A 155 -8.73 -1.38 -12.90
C ALA A 155 -7.94 -2.70 -12.98
N LYS A 156 -7.19 -3.04 -11.96
CA LYS A 156 -6.44 -4.30 -11.86
C LYS A 156 -7.34 -5.52 -12.00
N TRP A 157 -8.56 -5.47 -11.47
CA TRP A 157 -9.55 -6.53 -11.63
C TRP A 157 -9.99 -6.66 -13.08
N ASP A 158 -10.44 -5.57 -13.66
CA ASP A 158 -11.00 -5.52 -15.02
C ASP A 158 -9.97 -5.89 -16.09
N ILE A 159 -8.70 -5.47 -15.90
CA ILE A 159 -7.59 -5.88 -16.75
C ILE A 159 -7.44 -7.41 -16.77
N LYS A 160 -7.57 -8.10 -15.62
CA LYS A 160 -7.48 -9.57 -15.56
C LYS A 160 -8.69 -10.25 -16.22
N VAL A 161 -9.88 -9.67 -16.11
CA VAL A 161 -11.09 -10.15 -16.80
C VAL A 161 -10.89 -10.06 -18.31
N LEU A 162 -10.45 -8.91 -18.83
CA LEU A 162 -10.16 -8.73 -20.26
C LEU A 162 -9.02 -9.63 -20.74
N ALA A 163 -7.99 -9.83 -19.93
CA ALA A 163 -6.90 -10.74 -20.25
C ALA A 163 -7.41 -12.17 -20.48
N ARG A 164 -8.32 -12.63 -19.60
CA ARG A 164 -8.96 -13.95 -19.74
C ARG A 164 -9.84 -14.02 -20.98
N ALA A 165 -10.68 -13.03 -21.23
CA ALA A 165 -11.58 -12.99 -22.39
C ALA A 165 -10.84 -12.96 -23.74
N THR A 166 -9.63 -12.38 -23.77
CA THR A 166 -8.83 -12.22 -25.00
C THR A 166 -7.69 -13.23 -25.14
N GLY A 167 -7.43 -14.07 -24.13
CA GLY A 167 -6.27 -14.96 -24.08
C GLY A 167 -4.93 -14.22 -23.96
N ARG A 168 -4.94 -12.97 -23.52
CA ARG A 168 -3.75 -12.11 -23.33
C ARG A 168 -3.23 -12.19 -21.90
N THR A 169 -2.07 -11.60 -21.64
CA THR A 169 -1.61 -11.31 -20.27
C THR A 169 -2.12 -9.93 -19.83
N PRO A 170 -2.33 -9.69 -18.52
CA PRO A 170 -2.76 -8.39 -18.01
C PRO A 170 -1.88 -7.21 -18.46
N GLY A 171 -0.56 -7.37 -18.44
CA GLY A 171 0.35 -6.34 -18.90
C GLY A 171 0.28 -6.05 -20.41
N SER A 172 -0.24 -6.98 -21.20
CA SER A 172 -0.51 -6.74 -22.63
C SER A 172 -1.90 -6.16 -22.88
N VAL A 173 -2.82 -6.23 -21.93
CA VAL A 173 -4.11 -5.52 -21.94
C VAL A 173 -3.88 -4.03 -21.66
N ALA A 174 -3.12 -3.70 -20.64
CA ALA A 174 -2.79 -2.33 -20.25
C ALA A 174 -1.34 -2.00 -20.67
N LEU A 175 -1.06 -2.08 -21.98
CA LEU A 175 0.29 -1.98 -22.53
C LEU A 175 0.95 -0.63 -22.25
N ASP A 176 0.19 0.47 -22.36
CA ASP A 176 0.64 1.81 -21.98
C ASP A 176 -0.10 2.26 -20.70
N PRO A 177 0.55 2.23 -19.55
CA PRO A 177 -0.06 2.70 -18.31
C PRO A 177 -0.52 4.16 -18.36
N ALA A 178 0.05 4.99 -19.25
CA ALA A 178 -0.35 6.38 -19.39
C ALA A 178 -1.79 6.53 -19.93
N MET A 179 -2.30 5.52 -20.61
CA MET A 179 -3.68 5.49 -21.12
C MET A 179 -4.71 5.01 -20.07
N LEU A 180 -4.28 4.58 -18.90
CA LEU A 180 -5.16 4.05 -17.87
C LEU A 180 -5.15 4.93 -16.62
N SER A 181 -6.33 5.30 -16.13
CA SER A 181 -6.54 5.89 -14.81
C SER A 181 -7.37 4.94 -13.93
N ASP A 182 -7.08 4.94 -12.62
CA ASP A 182 -7.81 4.15 -11.62
C ASP A 182 -8.26 5.05 -10.48
N THR A 183 -9.57 5.30 -10.41
CA THR A 183 -10.13 6.23 -9.42
C THR A 183 -10.00 5.72 -7.98
N MET A 184 -9.91 4.41 -7.74
CA MET A 184 -9.66 3.85 -6.40
C MET A 184 -8.23 4.14 -5.93
N VAL A 185 -7.24 3.92 -6.79
CA VAL A 185 -5.83 4.19 -6.45
C VAL A 185 -5.58 5.69 -6.31
N MET A 186 -6.21 6.52 -7.15
CA MET A 186 -6.15 7.98 -7.01
C MET A 186 -6.76 8.45 -5.68
N ALA A 187 -7.94 7.93 -5.30
CA ALA A 187 -8.57 8.23 -4.02
C ALA A 187 -7.71 7.78 -2.82
N TRP A 188 -7.04 6.64 -2.94
CA TRP A 188 -6.07 6.18 -1.96
C TRP A 188 -4.90 7.16 -1.78
N LEU A 189 -4.35 7.69 -2.85
CA LEU A 189 -3.27 8.68 -2.80
C LEU A 189 -3.69 9.99 -2.12
N VAL A 190 -4.87 10.46 -2.44
CA VAL A 190 -5.44 11.71 -1.88
C VAL A 190 -5.72 11.58 -0.37
N GLN A 191 -6.05 10.36 0.10
CA GLN A 191 -6.35 10.05 1.51
C GLN A 191 -7.48 10.89 2.14
N ASP A 192 -8.46 11.34 1.38
CA ASP A 192 -9.61 12.05 1.94
C ASP A 192 -10.39 11.18 2.94
N HIS A 193 -10.40 9.86 2.76
CA HIS A 193 -10.98 8.92 3.71
C HIS A 193 -10.37 9.02 5.12
N VAL A 194 -9.10 9.42 5.23
CA VAL A 194 -8.44 9.70 6.53
C VAL A 194 -8.79 11.08 7.05
N ARG A 195 -8.87 12.09 6.17
CA ARG A 195 -9.15 13.49 6.52
C ARG A 195 -10.61 13.68 6.92
N GLU A 196 -11.52 13.13 6.14
CA GLU A 196 -12.95 13.38 6.21
C GLU A 196 -13.71 12.23 6.87
N LYS A 197 -12.97 11.21 7.36
CA LYS A 197 -13.48 10.05 8.11
C LYS A 197 -14.52 9.21 7.36
N HIS A 198 -14.52 9.23 6.02
CA HIS A 198 -15.24 8.22 5.26
C HIS A 198 -14.37 6.97 5.12
N ARG A 199 -14.95 5.79 5.32
CA ARG A 199 -14.19 4.58 5.59
C ARG A 199 -13.90 3.68 4.38
N SER A 200 -14.42 3.98 3.19
CA SER A 200 -14.29 3.07 2.06
C SER A 200 -13.78 3.78 0.80
N LEU A 201 -12.92 3.08 0.05
CA LEU A 201 -12.44 3.48 -1.26
C LEU A 201 -13.25 2.86 -2.40
N GLY A 202 -14.30 2.09 -2.09
CA GLY A 202 -15.18 1.49 -3.09
C GLY A 202 -15.99 2.54 -3.84
N LEU A 203 -16.28 2.25 -5.11
CA LEU A 203 -16.97 3.17 -6.03
C LEU A 203 -18.26 3.76 -5.41
N LYS A 204 -19.09 2.92 -4.82
CA LYS A 204 -20.36 3.34 -4.20
C LYS A 204 -20.16 4.36 -3.08
N ALA A 205 -19.17 4.11 -2.21
CA ALA A 205 -18.85 5.00 -1.09
C ALA A 205 -18.27 6.34 -1.57
N LEU A 206 -17.41 6.31 -2.58
CA LEU A 206 -16.85 7.55 -3.16
C LEU A 206 -17.93 8.35 -3.89
N THR A 207 -18.84 7.69 -4.61
CA THR A 207 -19.97 8.35 -5.28
C THR A 207 -20.88 9.03 -4.24
N GLU A 208 -21.24 8.33 -3.16
CA GLU A 208 -22.04 8.89 -2.08
C GLU A 208 -21.33 10.08 -1.41
N HIS A 209 -20.03 9.95 -1.18
CA HIS A 209 -19.24 11.00 -0.53
C HIS A 209 -19.12 12.28 -1.37
N TYR A 210 -18.78 12.14 -2.67
CA TYR A 210 -18.51 13.32 -3.52
C TYR A 210 -19.73 13.90 -4.21
N PHE A 211 -20.74 13.07 -4.49
CA PHE A 211 -21.91 13.48 -5.28
C PHE A 211 -23.22 13.45 -4.47
N HIS A 212 -23.16 12.95 -3.20
CA HIS A 212 -24.34 12.78 -2.35
C HIS A 212 -25.42 11.88 -2.99
N ASP A 213 -24.97 10.97 -3.86
CA ASP A 213 -25.80 10.03 -4.59
C ASP A 213 -25.57 8.62 -4.06
N LYS A 214 -26.63 7.84 -3.86
CA LYS A 214 -26.55 6.50 -3.32
C LYS A 214 -26.76 5.46 -4.43
N PRO A 215 -25.67 4.90 -5.02
CA PRO A 215 -25.76 3.92 -6.07
C PRO A 215 -26.41 2.62 -5.61
N LEU A 216 -26.88 1.82 -6.58
CA LEU A 216 -27.42 0.49 -6.32
C LEU A 216 -26.39 -0.42 -5.65
N ASP A 217 -26.80 -1.12 -4.61
CA ASP A 217 -25.96 -2.10 -3.94
C ASP A 217 -25.89 -3.42 -4.72
N PHE A 218 -24.67 -3.97 -4.86
CA PHE A 218 -24.43 -5.23 -5.59
C PHE A 218 -25.27 -6.38 -5.06
N LYS A 219 -25.35 -6.56 -3.73
CA LYS A 219 -26.12 -7.64 -3.12
C LYS A 219 -27.62 -7.54 -3.38
N ALA A 220 -28.12 -6.32 -3.54
CA ALA A 220 -29.52 -6.08 -3.91
C ALA A 220 -29.80 -6.42 -5.38
N VAL A 221 -28.83 -6.16 -6.27
CA VAL A 221 -28.91 -6.42 -7.71
C VAL A 221 -28.63 -7.88 -8.04
N CYS A 222 -27.64 -8.48 -7.39
CA CYS A 222 -27.15 -9.84 -7.64
C CYS A 222 -27.11 -10.67 -6.34
N PRO A 223 -28.24 -11.09 -5.79
CA PRO A 223 -28.29 -11.87 -4.55
C PRO A 223 -27.61 -13.23 -4.64
N SER A 224 -27.57 -13.84 -5.82
CA SER A 224 -26.91 -15.14 -6.08
C SER A 224 -25.38 -15.04 -6.08
N GLY A 225 -24.82 -13.83 -6.28
CA GLY A 225 -23.40 -13.62 -6.53
C GLY A 225 -22.95 -13.99 -7.95
N ASN A 226 -23.86 -14.44 -8.81
CA ASN A 226 -23.58 -14.74 -10.22
C ASN A 226 -24.26 -13.70 -11.12
N PHE A 227 -23.50 -12.84 -11.75
CA PHE A 227 -24.05 -11.73 -12.54
C PHE A 227 -24.86 -12.20 -13.77
N ARG A 228 -24.68 -13.45 -14.24
CA ARG A 228 -25.53 -14.04 -15.29
C ARG A 228 -27.01 -14.19 -14.89
N ASP A 229 -27.27 -14.23 -13.58
CA ASP A 229 -28.67 -14.40 -13.08
C ASP A 229 -29.39 -13.04 -13.01
N VAL A 230 -28.69 -11.92 -13.24
CA VAL A 230 -29.26 -10.58 -13.17
C VAL A 230 -30.06 -10.30 -14.47
N PRO A 231 -31.33 -9.83 -14.38
CA PRO A 231 -32.07 -9.40 -15.55
C PRO A 231 -31.34 -8.36 -16.37
N LEU A 232 -31.34 -8.50 -17.68
CA LEU A 232 -30.49 -7.75 -18.60
C LEU A 232 -30.64 -6.22 -18.49
N ASP A 233 -31.88 -5.73 -18.30
CA ASP A 233 -32.15 -4.30 -18.10
C ASP A 233 -31.58 -3.79 -16.77
N LEU A 234 -31.64 -4.62 -15.73
CA LEU A 234 -31.07 -4.29 -14.42
C LEU A 234 -29.55 -4.35 -14.45
N ALA A 235 -28.97 -5.34 -15.14
CA ALA A 235 -27.54 -5.46 -15.37
C ALA A 235 -26.99 -4.23 -16.11
N ALA A 236 -27.65 -3.82 -17.19
CA ALA A 236 -27.26 -2.63 -17.95
C ALA A 236 -27.33 -1.35 -17.10
N ARG A 237 -28.37 -1.17 -16.30
CA ARG A 237 -28.50 -0.01 -15.40
C ARG A 237 -27.44 0.00 -14.31
N TYR A 238 -27.17 -1.15 -13.68
CA TYR A 238 -26.18 -1.28 -12.62
C TYR A 238 -24.77 -0.98 -13.14
N SER A 239 -24.32 -1.74 -14.13
CA SER A 239 -22.98 -1.62 -14.71
C SER A 239 -22.76 -0.28 -15.42
N GLY A 240 -23.79 0.21 -16.15
CA GLY A 240 -23.75 1.52 -16.77
C GLY A 240 -23.61 2.66 -15.75
N ALA A 241 -24.29 2.55 -14.58
CA ALA A 241 -24.11 3.52 -13.49
C ALA A 241 -22.68 3.48 -12.93
N ASP A 242 -22.06 2.31 -12.81
CA ASP A 242 -20.71 2.17 -12.32
C ASP A 242 -19.69 2.81 -13.29
N ALA A 243 -19.84 2.60 -14.59
CA ALA A 243 -19.03 3.30 -15.59
C ALA A 243 -19.25 4.83 -15.55
N ALA A 244 -20.50 5.30 -15.44
CA ALA A 244 -20.79 6.74 -15.37
C ALA A 244 -20.21 7.39 -14.10
N ASN A 245 -20.36 6.75 -12.95
CA ASN A 245 -19.82 7.22 -11.67
C ASN A 245 -18.28 7.25 -11.69
N THR A 246 -17.67 6.25 -12.30
CA THR A 246 -16.20 6.19 -12.48
C THR A 246 -15.71 7.35 -13.32
N LEU A 247 -16.39 7.67 -14.42
CA LEU A 247 -16.07 8.83 -15.25
C LEU A 247 -16.24 10.17 -14.52
N ALA A 248 -17.31 10.30 -13.74
CA ALA A 248 -17.59 11.49 -12.94
C ALA A 248 -16.56 11.71 -11.83
N LEU A 249 -16.03 10.65 -11.22
CA LEU A 249 -14.99 10.72 -10.19
C LEU A 249 -13.64 11.19 -10.73
N LEU A 250 -13.32 10.91 -11.99
CA LEU A 250 -11.99 11.20 -12.55
C LEU A 250 -11.58 12.67 -12.41
N PRO A 251 -12.35 13.67 -12.86
CA PRO A 251 -11.96 15.08 -12.73
C PRO A 251 -11.83 15.51 -11.26
N VAL A 252 -12.62 14.94 -10.35
CA VAL A 252 -12.50 15.20 -8.91
C VAL A 252 -11.16 14.70 -8.39
N MET A 253 -10.78 13.47 -8.74
CA MET A 253 -9.51 12.88 -8.33
C MET A 253 -8.32 13.61 -8.95
N GLU A 254 -8.39 13.96 -10.22
CA GLU A 254 -7.33 14.72 -10.90
C GLU A 254 -7.10 16.08 -10.25
N ALA A 255 -8.17 16.83 -9.97
CA ALA A 255 -8.06 18.10 -9.28
C ALA A 255 -7.43 17.97 -7.88
N LYS A 256 -7.76 16.89 -7.16
CA LYS A 256 -7.17 16.60 -5.84
C LYS A 256 -5.70 16.21 -5.93
N LEU A 257 -5.31 15.40 -6.91
CA LEU A 257 -3.90 15.07 -7.14
C LEU A 257 -3.07 16.33 -7.43
N ASP A 258 -3.59 17.27 -8.22
CA ASP A 258 -2.92 18.54 -8.50
C ASP A 258 -2.83 19.44 -7.26
N THR A 259 -3.93 19.55 -6.52
CA THR A 259 -4.00 20.35 -5.30
C THR A 259 -3.02 19.87 -4.24
N ASP A 260 -2.88 18.57 -4.11
CA ASP A 260 -2.05 17.93 -3.09
C ASP A 260 -0.62 17.65 -3.58
N ASP A 261 -0.28 18.07 -4.81
CA ASP A 261 1.03 17.88 -5.43
C ASP A 261 1.43 16.40 -5.55
N LEU A 262 0.43 15.54 -5.85
CA LEU A 262 0.57 14.09 -5.93
C LEU A 262 0.61 13.57 -7.38
N ARG A 263 0.44 14.44 -8.38
CA ARG A 263 0.38 14.04 -9.79
C ARG A 263 1.64 13.31 -10.24
N THR A 264 2.81 13.81 -9.91
CA THR A 264 4.07 13.14 -10.26
C THR A 264 4.17 11.75 -9.64
N LEU A 265 3.77 11.58 -8.39
CA LEU A 265 3.75 10.28 -7.72
C LEU A 265 2.76 9.31 -8.38
N TRP A 266 1.57 9.80 -8.74
CA TRP A 266 0.58 9.05 -9.50
C TRP A 266 1.14 8.56 -10.83
N GLU A 267 1.66 9.47 -11.64
CA GLU A 267 2.11 9.17 -13.01
C GLU A 267 3.38 8.31 -13.06
N THR A 268 4.28 8.48 -12.10
CA THR A 268 5.59 7.80 -12.13
C THR A 268 5.66 6.52 -11.31
N ILE A 269 4.75 6.33 -10.34
CA ILE A 269 4.80 5.19 -9.43
C ILE A 269 3.48 4.43 -9.40
N GLU A 270 2.38 5.04 -8.95
CA GLU A 270 1.18 4.26 -8.64
C GLU A 270 0.45 3.77 -9.89
N ARG A 271 0.31 4.61 -10.91
CA ARG A 271 -0.33 4.24 -12.18
C ARG A 271 0.43 3.15 -12.94
N PRO A 272 1.75 3.26 -13.16
CA PRO A 272 2.51 2.21 -13.86
C PRO A 272 2.53 0.87 -13.11
N LEU A 273 2.34 0.88 -11.80
CA LEU A 273 2.36 -0.31 -10.98
C LEU A 273 1.10 -1.18 -11.16
N ILE A 274 -0.04 -0.60 -11.55
CA ILE A 274 -1.32 -1.33 -11.70
C ILE A 274 -1.19 -2.55 -12.62
N PRO A 275 -0.77 -2.42 -13.89
CA PRO A 275 -0.63 -3.57 -14.78
C PRO A 275 0.51 -4.51 -14.35
N ILE A 276 1.54 -4.01 -13.69
CA ILE A 276 2.63 -4.84 -13.16
C ILE A 276 2.12 -5.79 -12.08
N LEU A 277 1.34 -5.28 -11.13
CA LEU A 277 0.73 -6.10 -10.08
C LEU A 277 -0.28 -7.09 -10.68
N ALA A 278 -1.07 -6.67 -11.67
CA ALA A 278 -1.98 -7.58 -12.37
C ALA A 278 -1.23 -8.74 -13.04
N ASP A 279 -0.10 -8.48 -13.69
CA ASP A 279 0.77 -9.51 -14.30
C ASP A 279 1.38 -10.45 -13.25
N MET A 280 1.84 -9.92 -12.12
CA MET A 280 2.39 -10.74 -11.02
C MET A 280 1.31 -11.67 -10.44
N GLU A 281 0.11 -11.16 -10.19
CA GLU A 281 -1.04 -11.95 -9.71
C GLU A 281 -1.45 -13.02 -10.72
N TRP A 282 -1.46 -12.68 -12.01
CA TRP A 282 -1.83 -13.60 -13.09
C TRP A 282 -0.81 -14.72 -13.27
N ARG A 283 0.46 -14.39 -13.25
CA ARG A 283 1.56 -15.33 -13.37
C ARG A 283 1.62 -16.26 -12.16
N GLY A 284 1.46 -15.71 -10.97
CA GLY A 284 1.61 -16.41 -9.70
C GLY A 284 3.05 -16.85 -9.45
N PHE A 285 3.28 -17.59 -8.36
CA PHE A 285 4.60 -18.10 -7.96
C PHE A 285 4.61 -19.63 -8.08
N PRO A 286 5.50 -20.23 -8.89
CA PRO A 286 5.59 -21.68 -9.03
C PRO A 286 6.01 -22.36 -7.72
N VAL A 287 5.43 -23.55 -7.45
CA VAL A 287 5.68 -24.31 -6.23
C VAL A 287 5.99 -25.78 -6.52
N ASP A 288 6.81 -26.40 -5.68
CA ASP A 288 7.07 -27.84 -5.66
C ASP A 288 6.03 -28.55 -4.77
N LEU A 289 4.96 -29.04 -5.39
CA LEU A 289 3.90 -29.75 -4.67
C LEU A 289 4.38 -31.03 -3.97
N GLU A 290 5.38 -31.71 -4.51
CA GLU A 290 5.97 -32.90 -3.86
C GLU A 290 6.72 -32.50 -2.59
N TRP A 291 7.47 -31.40 -2.62
CA TRP A 291 8.10 -30.85 -1.42
C TRP A 291 7.06 -30.50 -0.36
N PHE A 292 5.96 -29.81 -0.74
CA PHE A 292 4.88 -29.46 0.16
C PHE A 292 4.22 -30.70 0.77
N ALA A 293 3.97 -31.74 -0.01
CA ALA A 293 3.39 -32.99 0.47
C ALA A 293 4.31 -33.69 1.49
N ARG A 294 5.60 -33.85 1.17
CA ARG A 294 6.60 -34.45 2.10
C ARG A 294 6.68 -33.64 3.40
N MET A 295 6.71 -32.32 3.32
CA MET A 295 6.80 -31.44 4.49
C MET A 295 5.52 -31.53 5.36
N ALA A 296 4.35 -31.63 4.74
CA ALA A 296 3.08 -31.80 5.46
C ALA A 296 3.06 -33.12 6.23
N GLU A 297 3.46 -34.24 5.60
CA GLU A 297 3.55 -35.54 6.26
C GLU A 297 4.54 -35.54 7.45
N ASP A 298 5.69 -34.89 7.28
CA ASP A 298 6.70 -34.76 8.34
C ASP A 298 6.17 -33.92 9.52
N PHE A 299 5.44 -32.85 9.23
CA PHE A 299 4.81 -32.03 10.27
C PHE A 299 3.71 -32.78 11.01
N GLU A 300 2.83 -33.50 10.30
CA GLU A 300 1.78 -34.31 10.92
C GLU A 300 2.37 -35.38 11.83
N ARG A 301 3.41 -36.09 11.36
CA ARG A 301 4.15 -37.09 12.17
C ARG A 301 4.77 -36.45 13.41
N SER A 302 5.43 -35.30 13.26
CA SER A 302 6.04 -34.56 14.37
C SER A 302 5.01 -34.06 15.39
N LEU A 303 3.86 -33.55 14.92
CA LEU A 303 2.76 -33.09 15.78
C LEU A 303 2.17 -34.25 16.58
N LYS A 304 1.97 -35.42 15.93
CA LYS A 304 1.51 -36.63 16.62
C LYS A 304 2.46 -37.06 17.72
N ILE A 305 3.76 -37.19 17.43
CA ILE A 305 4.78 -37.57 18.41
C ILE A 305 4.85 -36.54 19.56
N THR A 306 4.77 -35.25 19.25
CA THR A 306 4.82 -34.20 20.26
C THR A 306 3.58 -34.26 21.16
N ARG A 307 2.39 -34.49 20.59
CA ARG A 307 1.14 -34.63 21.35
C ARG A 307 1.18 -35.81 22.34
N GLU A 308 1.74 -36.94 21.89
CA GLU A 308 1.91 -38.14 22.74
C GLU A 308 2.88 -37.92 23.94
N ARG A 309 3.86 -37.02 23.77
CA ARG A 309 4.86 -36.66 24.80
C ARG A 309 4.41 -35.55 25.74
N MET A 310 3.35 -34.85 25.42
CA MET A 310 2.86 -33.73 26.22
C MET A 310 2.01 -34.26 27.41
N PRO A 311 2.11 -33.64 28.59
CA PRO A 311 1.29 -34.00 29.75
C PRO A 311 -0.17 -33.52 29.64
N PHE A 312 -0.52 -32.84 28.56
CA PHE A 312 -1.86 -32.33 28.25
C PHE A 312 -2.03 -32.19 26.71
N ASP A 313 -3.27 -31.98 26.25
CA ASP A 313 -3.52 -31.71 24.82
C ASP A 313 -2.97 -30.34 24.45
N PRO A 314 -1.91 -30.26 23.58
CA PRO A 314 -1.26 -29.03 23.21
C PRO A 314 -2.16 -28.07 22.37
N ALA A 315 -3.28 -28.55 21.85
CA ALA A 315 -4.27 -27.74 21.15
C ALA A 315 -5.24 -27.02 22.11
N LYS A 316 -5.19 -27.32 23.41
CA LYS A 316 -6.10 -26.78 24.43
C LYS A 316 -5.38 -25.82 25.38
N ASP A 317 -5.51 -24.52 25.16
CA ASP A 317 -4.91 -23.47 25.97
C ASP A 317 -5.26 -23.59 27.45
N GLU A 318 -6.48 -24.04 27.78
CA GLU A 318 -6.93 -24.19 29.15
C GLU A 318 -6.15 -25.28 29.88
N GLN A 319 -5.87 -26.40 29.21
CA GLN A 319 -5.05 -27.46 29.78
C GLN A 319 -3.58 -27.02 29.97
N ALA A 320 -3.06 -26.20 29.05
CA ALA A 320 -1.75 -25.57 29.18
C ALA A 320 -1.70 -24.64 30.41
N ARG A 321 -2.74 -23.81 30.64
CA ARG A 321 -2.87 -22.93 31.81
C ARG A 321 -2.89 -23.74 33.09
N GLN A 322 -3.73 -24.78 33.15
CA GLN A 322 -3.82 -25.66 34.31
C GLN A 322 -2.48 -26.32 34.62
N TYR A 323 -1.79 -26.83 33.59
CA TYR A 323 -0.49 -27.49 33.82
C TYR A 323 0.57 -26.49 34.32
N PHE A 324 0.79 -25.36 33.66
CA PHE A 324 1.86 -24.44 34.06
C PHE A 324 1.58 -23.69 35.34
N TYR A 325 0.36 -23.24 35.56
CA TYR A 325 0.03 -22.33 36.64
C TYR A 325 -0.55 -23.05 37.87
N ASP A 326 -1.34 -24.11 37.68
CA ASP A 326 -1.95 -24.84 38.80
C ASP A 326 -1.12 -26.06 39.22
N THR A 327 -0.68 -26.90 38.27
CA THR A 327 0.09 -28.11 38.59
C THR A 327 1.55 -27.79 38.93
N LEU A 328 2.23 -26.96 38.14
CA LEU A 328 3.63 -26.57 38.37
C LEU A 328 3.78 -25.34 39.29
N GLY A 329 2.68 -24.67 39.64
CA GLY A 329 2.68 -23.53 40.57
C GLY A 329 3.46 -22.31 40.04
N ARG A 330 3.62 -22.16 38.71
CA ARG A 330 4.33 -21.00 38.11
C ARG A 330 3.46 -19.76 38.15
N ALA A 331 4.04 -18.62 38.47
CA ALA A 331 3.33 -17.34 38.35
C ALA A 331 3.12 -16.99 36.89
N PRO A 332 1.92 -16.54 36.47
CA PRO A 332 1.70 -16.07 35.11
C PRO A 332 2.43 -14.75 34.88
N PRO A 333 3.21 -14.60 33.78
CA PRO A 333 3.93 -13.36 33.50
C PRO A 333 2.98 -12.17 33.24
N HIS A 334 1.86 -12.43 32.58
CA HIS A 334 0.81 -11.45 32.32
C HIS A 334 -0.54 -12.12 32.06
N TYR A 335 -1.58 -11.30 31.96
CA TYR A 335 -2.95 -11.73 31.71
C TYR A 335 -3.41 -11.24 30.34
N THR A 336 -4.29 -12.00 29.69
CA THR A 336 -4.96 -11.58 28.46
C THR A 336 -5.92 -10.41 28.73
N PRO A 337 -6.38 -9.68 27.70
CA PRO A 337 -7.42 -8.64 27.87
C PRO A 337 -8.70 -9.15 28.54
N THR A 338 -8.98 -10.47 28.45
CA THR A 338 -10.12 -11.11 29.11
C THR A 338 -9.76 -11.65 30.49
N MET A 339 -8.68 -11.16 31.12
CA MET A 339 -8.20 -11.51 32.46
C MET A 339 -7.88 -13.00 32.66
N LYS A 340 -7.60 -13.74 31.58
CA LYS A 340 -7.08 -15.11 31.67
C LYS A 340 -5.56 -15.08 31.78
N ARG A 341 -4.98 -16.01 32.56
CA ARG A 341 -3.51 -16.23 32.64
C ARG A 341 -2.98 -16.53 31.22
N SER A 342 -2.05 -15.75 30.71
CA SER A 342 -1.56 -15.91 29.33
C SER A 342 -0.71 -17.17 29.17
N VAL A 343 -0.89 -17.85 28.03
CA VAL A 343 -0.02 -18.94 27.55
C VAL A 343 0.42 -18.64 26.09
N ASP A 344 0.52 -17.36 25.75
CA ASP A 344 1.09 -16.92 24.48
C ASP A 344 2.60 -17.19 24.37
N GLU A 345 3.19 -16.83 23.27
CA GLU A 345 4.61 -17.09 23.00
C GLU A 345 5.52 -16.44 24.05
N GLU A 346 5.24 -15.20 24.43
CA GLU A 346 6.02 -14.45 25.42
C GLU A 346 5.93 -15.10 26.81
N ALA A 347 4.72 -15.42 27.23
CA ALA A 347 4.48 -16.10 28.50
C ALA A 347 5.22 -17.45 28.55
N LEU A 348 5.07 -18.27 27.49
CA LEU A 348 5.72 -19.59 27.45
C LEU A 348 7.25 -19.50 27.42
N ARG A 349 7.83 -18.54 26.70
CA ARG A 349 9.29 -18.30 26.67
C ARG A 349 9.83 -17.89 28.05
N SER A 350 9.09 -17.04 28.77
CA SER A 350 9.48 -16.58 30.10
C SER A 350 9.49 -17.69 31.16
N LEU A 351 8.69 -18.76 30.99
CA LEU A 351 8.63 -19.88 31.91
C LEU A 351 9.92 -20.72 31.95
N LYS A 352 10.76 -20.64 30.89
CA LYS A 352 12.03 -21.41 30.77
C LYS A 352 11.88 -22.89 31.11
N HIS A 353 10.79 -23.51 30.66
CA HIS A 353 10.44 -24.90 30.98
C HIS A 353 10.44 -25.78 29.71
N PRO A 354 10.98 -27.03 29.75
CA PRO A 354 11.04 -27.89 28.55
C PRO A 354 9.69 -28.12 27.87
N VAL A 355 8.62 -28.32 28.63
CA VAL A 355 7.26 -28.51 28.11
C VAL A 355 6.74 -27.24 27.44
N ALA A 356 7.12 -26.05 27.91
CA ALA A 356 6.77 -24.79 27.25
C ALA A 356 7.45 -24.68 25.90
N SER A 357 8.72 -25.07 25.78
CA SER A 357 9.45 -25.12 24.52
C SER A 357 8.82 -26.12 23.52
N LEU A 358 8.40 -27.29 24.03
CA LEU A 358 7.68 -28.28 23.20
C LEU A 358 6.34 -27.75 22.73
N LEU A 359 5.58 -27.04 23.58
CA LEU A 359 4.31 -26.43 23.22
C LEU A 359 4.49 -25.35 22.12
N LEU A 360 5.51 -24.51 22.25
CA LEU A 360 5.85 -23.51 21.23
C LEU A 360 6.18 -24.15 19.88
N ALA A 361 7.02 -25.19 19.89
CA ALA A 361 7.36 -25.93 18.68
C ALA A 361 6.15 -26.63 18.05
N TYR A 362 5.25 -27.18 18.86
CA TYR A 362 3.99 -27.76 18.39
C TYR A 362 3.13 -26.71 17.71
N ARG A 363 2.86 -25.59 18.37
CA ARG A 363 2.02 -24.51 17.84
C ARG A 363 2.57 -23.92 16.54
N GLN A 364 3.89 -23.72 16.48
CA GLN A 364 4.54 -23.24 15.25
C GLN A 364 4.32 -24.19 14.09
N ARG A 365 4.56 -25.51 14.28
CA ARG A 365 4.34 -26.51 13.22
C ARG A 365 2.88 -26.64 12.83
N ALA A 366 1.97 -26.67 13.82
CA ALA A 366 0.53 -26.73 13.58
C ALA A 366 0.05 -25.53 12.75
N LYS A 367 0.52 -24.32 13.09
CA LYS A 367 0.22 -23.11 12.33
C LYS A 367 0.76 -23.18 10.90
N LEU A 368 2.01 -23.61 10.69
CA LEU A 368 2.60 -23.75 9.37
C LEU A 368 1.84 -24.75 8.51
N LEU A 369 1.49 -25.90 9.10
CA LEU A 369 0.71 -26.93 8.43
C LEU A 369 -0.66 -26.42 7.98
N SER A 370 -1.43 -25.85 8.91
CA SER A 370 -2.82 -25.45 8.64
C SER A 370 -2.93 -24.16 7.79
N THR A 371 -1.98 -23.23 7.93
CA THR A 371 -2.06 -21.92 7.27
C THR A 371 -1.44 -21.92 5.88
N PHE A 372 -0.39 -22.74 5.65
CA PHE A 372 0.37 -22.70 4.40
C PHE A 372 0.38 -24.04 3.67
N LEU A 373 0.77 -25.15 4.32
CA LEU A 373 1.00 -26.41 3.61
C LEU A 373 -0.33 -27.02 3.10
N LEU A 374 -1.33 -27.19 3.97
CA LEU A 374 -2.59 -27.80 3.58
C LEU A 374 -3.39 -26.98 2.57
N PRO A 375 -3.52 -25.65 2.68
CA PRO A 375 -4.18 -24.84 1.66
C PRO A 375 -3.53 -24.97 0.28
N ILE A 376 -2.20 -24.89 0.20
CA ILE A 376 -1.46 -25.04 -1.07
C ILE A 376 -1.72 -26.44 -1.68
N LEU A 377 -1.65 -27.49 -0.86
CA LEU A 377 -1.91 -28.84 -1.31
C LEU A 377 -3.39 -29.08 -1.72
N SER A 378 -4.33 -28.45 -1.02
CA SER A 378 -5.76 -28.58 -1.32
C SER A 378 -6.13 -27.94 -2.66
N GLU A 379 -5.45 -26.86 -3.04
CA GLU A 379 -5.62 -26.28 -4.38
C GLU A 379 -5.04 -27.16 -5.48
N GLY A 380 -3.99 -27.93 -5.18
CA GLY A 380 -3.35 -28.86 -6.11
C GLY A 380 -2.79 -28.20 -7.37
N ARG A 381 -2.56 -26.89 -7.35
CA ARG A 381 -2.03 -26.10 -8.48
C ARG A 381 -0.52 -25.96 -8.37
N PRO A 382 0.20 -26.10 -9.48
CA PRO A 382 1.68 -25.93 -9.48
C PRO A 382 2.12 -24.48 -9.32
N THR A 383 1.18 -23.56 -9.13
CA THR A 383 1.42 -22.13 -9.03
C THR A 383 0.46 -21.51 -8.04
N ILE A 384 0.97 -20.70 -7.12
CA ILE A 384 0.18 -19.96 -6.13
C ILE A 384 -0.08 -18.56 -6.66
N HIS A 385 -1.35 -18.20 -6.72
CA HIS A 385 -1.80 -16.86 -7.10
C HIS A 385 -2.21 -16.10 -5.83
N THR A 386 -1.57 -14.98 -5.57
CA THR A 386 -1.90 -14.06 -4.48
C THR A 386 -2.53 -12.78 -5.03
N THR A 387 -3.18 -12.01 -4.19
CA THR A 387 -3.61 -10.64 -4.51
C THR A 387 -2.63 -9.64 -3.89
N PHE A 388 -2.07 -8.73 -4.68
CA PHE A 388 -1.26 -7.62 -4.18
C PHE A 388 -2.14 -6.39 -3.95
N ASN A 389 -2.34 -6.03 -2.69
CA ASN A 389 -3.13 -4.86 -2.30
C ASN A 389 -2.26 -3.60 -2.40
N GLN A 390 -2.57 -2.75 -3.37
CA GLN A 390 -1.92 -1.45 -3.57
C GLN A 390 -2.52 -0.36 -2.67
N CYS A 391 -3.79 -0.51 -2.31
CA CYS A 391 -4.54 0.42 -1.49
C CYS A 391 -4.83 -0.17 -0.11
N ALA A 392 -4.77 0.64 0.95
CA ALA A 392 -5.34 0.27 2.24
C ALA A 392 -6.86 0.42 2.16
N ARG A 393 -7.58 -0.67 2.28
CA ARG A 393 -9.04 -0.71 2.26
C ARG A 393 -9.54 -1.18 3.63
N ASP A 394 -10.36 -0.36 4.26
CA ASP A 394 -10.91 -0.69 5.59
C ASP A 394 -11.83 -1.92 5.57
N ASP A 395 -12.45 -2.21 4.42
CA ASP A 395 -13.28 -3.38 4.21
C ASP A 395 -12.48 -4.70 4.09
N LEU A 396 -11.17 -4.63 3.84
CA LEU A 396 -10.27 -5.78 3.81
C LEU A 396 -9.66 -6.13 5.19
N GLY A 397 -9.90 -5.31 6.21
CA GLY A 397 -9.37 -5.53 7.55
C GLY A 397 -7.83 -5.66 7.57
N GLU A 398 -7.32 -6.75 8.16
CA GLU A 398 -5.88 -7.03 8.25
C GLU A 398 -5.19 -7.26 6.89
N ASN A 399 -5.95 -7.54 5.83
CA ASN A 399 -5.43 -7.77 4.48
C ASN A 399 -5.27 -6.47 3.67
N ALA A 400 -5.63 -5.33 4.23
CA ALA A 400 -5.44 -4.03 3.58
C ALA A 400 -3.95 -3.68 3.45
N ALA A 401 -3.59 -2.94 2.40
CA ALA A 401 -2.23 -2.40 2.29
C ALA A 401 -1.92 -1.47 3.47
N PRO A 402 -0.68 -1.46 3.98
CA PRO A 402 -0.31 -0.57 5.07
C PRO A 402 -0.48 0.90 4.68
N ALA A 403 -0.92 1.71 5.62
CA ALA A 403 -1.11 3.15 5.42
C ALA A 403 0.18 3.92 5.03
N THR A 404 1.34 3.27 5.09
CA THR A 404 2.64 3.81 4.65
C THR A 404 2.85 3.75 3.13
N GLY A 405 1.93 3.17 2.35
CA GLY A 405 2.10 2.97 0.91
C GLY A 405 2.83 1.69 0.53
N ARG A 406 3.23 0.85 1.50
CA ARG A 406 3.71 -0.51 1.21
C ARG A 406 2.61 -1.35 0.57
N LEU A 407 2.99 -2.33 -0.24
CA LEU A 407 2.08 -3.36 -0.71
C LEU A 407 1.79 -4.35 0.42
N ALA A 408 0.63 -4.97 0.39
CA ALA A 408 0.33 -6.18 1.16
C ALA A 408 -0.10 -7.30 0.21
N SER A 409 0.09 -8.54 0.60
CA SER A 409 -0.44 -9.69 -0.13
C SER A 409 -1.56 -10.36 0.67
N SER A 410 -2.55 -10.89 -0.03
CA SER A 410 -3.66 -11.64 0.56
C SER A 410 -4.10 -12.78 -0.34
N ASP A 411 -4.70 -13.78 0.23
CA ASP A 411 -5.37 -14.89 -0.44
C ASP A 411 -4.50 -15.68 -1.44
N PRO A 412 -3.36 -16.26 -0.96
CA PRO A 412 -2.75 -16.25 0.38
C PRO A 412 -1.74 -15.11 0.59
N ASP A 413 -1.43 -14.78 1.86
CA ASP A 413 -0.36 -13.84 2.19
C ASP A 413 1.03 -14.47 1.99
N ILE A 414 1.65 -14.21 0.83
CA ILE A 414 2.98 -14.73 0.49
C ILE A 414 4.13 -13.79 0.91
N GLN A 415 3.84 -12.56 1.36
CA GLN A 415 4.86 -11.65 1.85
C GLN A 415 5.35 -12.04 3.27
N ASN A 416 4.49 -12.65 4.07
CA ASN A 416 4.79 -13.06 5.44
C ASN A 416 5.13 -14.55 5.58
N LEU A 417 5.56 -15.21 4.49
CA LEU A 417 5.96 -16.62 4.52
C LEU A 417 7.20 -16.84 5.39
N PRO A 418 7.13 -17.76 6.37
CA PRO A 418 8.30 -18.18 7.13
C PRO A 418 9.40 -18.75 6.22
N LEU A 419 10.67 -18.54 6.62
CA LEU A 419 11.81 -18.95 5.80
C LEU A 419 11.75 -20.42 5.35
N LEU A 420 11.35 -21.33 6.25
CA LEU A 420 11.25 -22.76 5.94
C LEU A 420 10.31 -23.04 4.76
N ILE A 421 9.18 -22.34 4.69
CA ILE A 421 8.19 -22.56 3.62
C ILE A 421 8.69 -22.06 2.27
N ARG A 422 9.62 -21.11 2.24
CA ARG A 422 10.19 -20.53 1.01
C ARG A 422 10.99 -21.55 0.18
N GLU A 423 11.40 -22.67 0.76
CA GLU A 423 12.08 -23.75 0.04
C GLU A 423 11.19 -24.41 -1.02
N GLY A 424 9.88 -24.51 -0.75
CA GLY A 424 8.90 -25.04 -1.70
C GLY A 424 8.55 -24.09 -2.85
N PHE A 425 9.02 -22.82 -2.85
CA PHE A 425 8.80 -21.84 -3.91
C PHE A 425 9.99 -21.85 -4.87
N ILE A 426 9.76 -22.28 -6.12
CA ILE A 426 10.79 -22.61 -7.08
C ILE A 426 10.76 -21.72 -8.32
N ALA A 427 11.87 -21.71 -9.08
CA ALA A 427 11.90 -21.07 -10.39
C ALA A 427 11.22 -21.96 -11.44
N PRO A 428 10.72 -21.39 -12.55
CA PRO A 428 10.39 -22.15 -13.75
C PRO A 428 11.62 -22.93 -14.26
N GLU A 429 11.36 -23.99 -15.03
CA GLU A 429 12.43 -24.82 -15.60
C GLU A 429 13.45 -23.98 -16.39
N GLY A 430 14.74 -24.24 -16.16
CA GLY A 430 15.84 -23.52 -16.80
C GLY A 430 16.09 -22.09 -16.28
N ALA A 431 15.41 -21.68 -15.21
CA ALA A 431 15.61 -20.39 -14.55
C ALA A 431 16.09 -20.54 -13.11
N LEU A 432 16.47 -19.43 -12.50
CA LEU A 432 16.86 -19.31 -11.09
C LEU A 432 16.04 -18.20 -10.43
N ILE A 433 15.66 -18.38 -9.17
CA ILE A 433 15.08 -17.31 -8.36
C ILE A 433 16.17 -16.29 -8.07
N TYR A 434 15.84 -15.02 -8.27
CA TYR A 434 16.59 -13.90 -7.70
C TYR A 434 15.78 -13.25 -6.58
N ALA A 435 16.48 -12.71 -5.60
CA ALA A 435 15.92 -11.87 -4.55
C ALA A 435 16.87 -10.68 -4.36
N ASN A 436 16.50 -9.54 -4.94
CA ASN A 436 17.26 -8.30 -4.86
C ASN A 436 16.71 -7.44 -3.74
N ASP A 437 17.47 -7.33 -2.65
CA ASP A 437 17.08 -6.66 -1.41
C ASP A 437 17.84 -5.34 -1.23
N PHE A 438 17.15 -4.22 -1.04
CA PHE A 438 17.80 -2.94 -0.77
C PHE A 438 18.59 -2.99 0.53
N SER A 439 19.84 -2.61 0.45
CA SER A 439 20.76 -2.65 1.60
C SER A 439 20.47 -1.52 2.58
N GLN A 440 19.87 -1.83 3.73
CA GLN A 440 19.60 -0.87 4.81
C GLN A 440 18.83 0.38 4.32
N LEU A 441 17.80 0.18 3.49
CA LEU A 441 17.09 1.24 2.80
C LEU A 441 16.58 2.33 3.75
N GLU A 442 15.91 1.96 4.84
CA GLU A 442 15.37 2.91 5.81
C GLU A 442 16.46 3.77 6.46
N LEU A 443 17.65 3.21 6.75
CA LEU A 443 18.77 3.97 7.29
C LEU A 443 19.40 4.91 6.26
N ARG A 444 19.45 4.50 5.01
CA ARG A 444 19.91 5.34 3.89
C ARG A 444 18.94 6.49 3.65
N ILE A 445 17.62 6.23 3.73
CA ILE A 445 16.60 7.28 3.67
C ILE A 445 16.77 8.25 4.85
N MET A 446 16.93 7.74 6.07
CA MET A 446 17.18 8.58 7.24
C MET A 446 18.41 9.49 7.02
N ALA A 447 19.52 8.94 6.51
CA ALA A 447 20.72 9.73 6.18
C ALA A 447 20.43 10.81 5.14
N ALA A 448 19.67 10.47 4.09
CA ALA A 448 19.33 11.38 3.00
C ALA A 448 18.43 12.54 3.47
N VAL A 449 17.38 12.26 4.27
CA VAL A 449 16.43 13.30 4.73
C VAL A 449 16.97 14.12 5.90
N SER A 450 17.77 13.51 6.77
CA SER A 450 18.33 14.20 7.94
C SER A 450 19.61 14.98 7.64
N GLN A 451 20.32 14.62 6.57
CA GLN A 451 21.66 15.12 6.24
C GLN A 451 22.65 14.95 7.42
N ASP A 452 22.47 13.90 8.24
CA ASP A 452 23.37 13.60 9.35
C ASP A 452 24.77 13.25 8.83
N MET A 453 25.73 14.08 9.14
CA MET A 453 27.11 13.98 8.61
C MET A 453 27.74 12.62 8.92
N GLY A 454 27.52 12.08 10.12
CA GLY A 454 28.08 10.78 10.49
C GLY A 454 27.47 9.63 9.68
N MET A 455 26.17 9.69 9.38
CA MET A 455 25.53 8.71 8.51
C MET A 455 25.98 8.84 7.05
N LEU A 456 26.04 10.08 6.54
CA LEU A 456 26.48 10.35 5.16
C LEU A 456 27.92 9.88 4.92
N GLU A 457 28.83 10.19 5.82
CA GLU A 457 30.24 9.75 5.75
C GLU A 457 30.38 8.23 5.82
N ALA A 458 29.61 7.56 6.71
CA ALA A 458 29.62 6.10 6.82
C ALA A 458 29.17 5.44 5.51
N PHE A 459 28.08 5.91 4.90
CA PHE A 459 27.58 5.35 3.64
C PHE A 459 28.49 5.68 2.46
N ARG A 460 29.03 6.89 2.34
CA ARG A 460 29.98 7.25 1.27
C ARG A 460 31.27 6.45 1.34
N ALA A 461 31.75 6.17 2.54
CA ALA A 461 32.94 5.36 2.76
C ALA A 461 32.70 3.84 2.73
N GLY A 462 31.46 3.39 2.47
CA GLY A 462 31.11 1.98 2.49
C GLY A 462 31.26 1.30 3.85
N ARG A 463 31.30 2.07 4.95
CA ARG A 463 31.47 1.54 6.31
C ARG A 463 30.16 0.96 6.84
N ASP A 464 30.27 -0.03 7.73
CA ASP A 464 29.11 -0.55 8.44
C ASP A 464 28.56 0.50 9.41
N ILE A 465 27.35 0.98 9.14
CA ILE A 465 26.70 2.08 9.87
C ILE A 465 26.51 1.78 11.36
N HIS A 466 26.34 0.49 11.74
CA HIS A 466 26.17 0.08 13.12
C HIS A 466 27.50 0.02 13.88
N THR A 467 28.56 -0.41 13.22
CA THR A 467 29.92 -0.36 13.77
C THR A 467 30.38 1.07 13.95
N GLU A 468 30.11 1.94 13.00
CA GLU A 468 30.44 3.37 13.08
C GLU A 468 29.66 4.05 14.24
N LEU A 469 28.37 3.74 14.40
CA LEU A 469 27.60 4.24 15.53
C LEU A 469 28.13 3.72 16.86
N ALA A 470 28.46 2.43 16.95
CA ALA A 470 29.08 1.84 18.13
C ALA A 470 30.38 2.55 18.52
N ALA A 471 31.28 2.77 17.56
CA ALA A 471 32.53 3.52 17.80
C ALA A 471 32.29 4.90 18.42
N ARG A 472 31.30 5.64 17.89
CA ARG A 472 30.89 6.95 18.41
C ARG A 472 30.25 6.88 19.80
N ILE A 473 29.38 5.90 20.06
CA ILE A 473 28.71 5.74 21.37
C ILE A 473 29.73 5.47 22.48
N TRP A 474 30.69 4.58 22.24
CA TRP A 474 31.68 4.20 23.24
C TRP A 474 33.02 4.95 23.15
N GLY A 475 33.19 5.84 22.16
CA GLY A 475 34.42 6.61 21.98
C GLY A 475 35.65 5.74 21.71
N ILE A 476 35.49 4.67 20.93
CA ILE A 476 36.53 3.70 20.59
C ILE A 476 36.80 3.66 19.10
N ASP A 477 37.95 3.07 18.72
CA ASP A 477 38.27 2.87 17.31
C ASP A 477 37.32 1.91 16.63
N LEU A 478 37.05 2.08 15.31
CA LEU A 478 36.19 1.22 14.52
C LEU A 478 36.58 -0.26 14.62
N ASN A 479 37.90 -0.54 14.61
CA ASN A 479 38.41 -1.90 14.69
C ASN A 479 38.31 -2.53 16.08
N ALA A 480 38.07 -1.72 17.12
CA ALA A 480 37.93 -2.14 18.52
C ALA A 480 36.47 -2.46 18.87
N VAL A 481 35.52 -2.22 17.98
CA VAL A 481 34.10 -2.47 18.21
C VAL A 481 33.84 -3.98 18.29
N SER A 482 33.33 -4.44 19.42
CA SER A 482 32.93 -5.84 19.59
C SER A 482 31.59 -6.15 18.89
N THR A 483 31.34 -7.42 18.61
CA THR A 483 30.07 -7.90 18.03
C THR A 483 28.86 -7.51 18.89
N ASP A 484 28.99 -7.54 20.22
CA ASP A 484 27.92 -7.18 21.15
C ASP A 484 27.65 -5.67 21.13
N GLN A 485 28.68 -4.84 21.12
CA GLN A 485 28.55 -3.38 20.97
C GLN A 485 27.89 -3.01 19.65
N ARG A 486 28.30 -3.65 18.55
CA ARG A 486 27.68 -3.47 17.23
C ARG A 486 26.19 -3.86 17.26
N LYS A 487 25.84 -5.00 17.91
CA LYS A 487 24.45 -5.46 18.06
C LYS A 487 23.61 -4.50 18.90
N GLN A 488 24.16 -4.02 20.02
CA GLN A 488 23.50 -3.03 20.87
C GLN A 488 23.26 -1.73 20.12
N ALA A 489 24.28 -1.19 19.43
CA ALA A 489 24.17 0.02 18.61
C ALA A 489 23.10 -0.13 17.53
N LYS A 490 23.03 -1.30 16.86
CA LYS A 490 21.99 -1.62 15.90
C LYS A 490 20.60 -1.53 16.54
N ASN A 491 20.38 -2.18 17.67
CA ASN A 491 19.09 -2.21 18.35
C ASN A 491 18.66 -0.80 18.79
N VAL A 492 19.59 -0.02 19.35
CA VAL A 492 19.28 1.35 19.81
C VAL A 492 19.06 2.30 18.64
N GLN A 493 19.78 2.13 17.53
CA GLN A 493 19.56 2.94 16.30
C GLN A 493 18.16 2.70 15.72
N PHE A 494 17.71 1.43 15.64
CA PHE A 494 16.35 1.15 15.23
C PHE A 494 15.34 1.70 16.23
N ALA A 495 15.55 1.50 17.53
CA ALA A 495 14.69 2.05 18.57
C ALA A 495 14.56 3.60 18.48
N MET A 496 15.64 4.30 18.22
CA MET A 496 15.65 5.76 18.01
C MET A 496 14.83 6.16 16.77
N GLN A 497 14.99 5.44 15.65
CA GLN A 497 14.26 5.70 14.40
C GLN A 497 12.74 5.64 14.61
N TYR A 498 12.30 4.80 15.55
CA TYR A 498 10.89 4.65 15.92
C TYR A 498 10.49 5.42 17.19
N LEU A 499 11.29 6.40 17.63
CA LEU A 499 11.04 7.18 18.84
C LEU A 499 10.73 6.31 20.06
N ALA A 500 11.44 5.19 20.22
CA ALA A 500 11.23 4.27 21.34
C ALA A 500 11.64 4.94 22.66
N SER A 501 10.84 4.71 23.69
CA SER A 501 11.12 5.18 25.06
C SER A 501 12.26 4.39 25.72
N PRO A 502 12.96 4.94 26.72
CA PRO A 502 14.00 4.23 27.44
C PRO A 502 13.55 2.85 28.01
N PRO A 503 12.34 2.66 28.53
CA PRO A 503 11.85 1.34 28.92
C PRO A 503 11.84 0.33 27.76
N LYS A 504 11.41 0.75 26.57
CA LYS A 504 11.40 -0.13 25.39
C LYS A 504 12.81 -0.49 24.93
N ILE A 505 13.74 0.44 25.01
CA ILE A 505 15.16 0.18 24.73
C ILE A 505 15.73 -0.83 25.72
N ALA A 506 15.45 -0.68 27.02
CA ALA A 506 15.88 -1.62 28.06
C ALA A 506 15.37 -3.05 27.77
N GLU A 507 14.08 -3.17 27.40
CA GLU A 507 13.47 -4.45 27.01
C GLU A 507 14.16 -5.07 25.78
N MET A 508 14.40 -4.27 24.73
CA MET A 508 15.00 -4.74 23.46
C MET A 508 16.47 -5.13 23.59
N THR A 509 17.21 -4.47 24.49
CA THR A 509 18.67 -4.66 24.63
C THR A 509 19.06 -5.49 25.82
N GLY A 510 18.14 -5.73 26.78
CA GLY A 510 18.38 -6.46 28.02
C GLY A 510 19.21 -5.70 29.06
N VAL A 511 19.42 -4.37 28.87
CA VAL A 511 20.16 -3.52 29.79
C VAL A 511 19.23 -2.89 30.85
N SER A 512 19.78 -2.34 31.90
CA SER A 512 19.01 -1.59 32.91
C SER A 512 18.40 -0.30 32.32
N LEU A 513 17.32 0.20 32.93
CA LEU A 513 16.68 1.44 32.51
C LEU A 513 17.65 2.63 32.54
N GLY A 514 18.57 2.68 33.50
CA GLY A 514 19.60 3.69 33.59
C GLY A 514 20.59 3.65 32.42
N GLU A 515 21.03 2.46 32.05
CA GLU A 515 21.89 2.25 30.87
C GLU A 515 21.17 2.56 29.56
N ALA A 516 19.89 2.16 29.43
CA ALA A 516 19.08 2.49 28.26
C ALA A 516 18.95 4.01 28.05
N ARG A 517 18.79 4.78 29.12
CA ARG A 517 18.82 6.27 29.03
C ARG A 517 20.17 6.80 28.54
N LYS A 518 21.28 6.30 29.11
CA LYS A 518 22.64 6.68 28.70
C LYS A 518 22.92 6.35 27.23
N LEU A 519 22.49 5.16 26.79
CA LEU A 519 22.61 4.73 25.41
C LEU A 519 21.82 5.65 24.46
N LEU A 520 20.58 5.98 24.81
CA LEU A 520 19.76 6.89 24.01
C LEU A 520 20.40 8.27 23.90
N GLU A 521 20.89 8.85 25.01
CA GLU A 521 21.61 10.12 25.01
C GLU A 521 22.89 10.07 24.17
N ALA A 522 23.62 8.95 24.23
CA ALA A 522 24.82 8.77 23.42
C ALA A 522 24.51 8.71 21.91
N VAL A 523 23.41 8.03 21.53
CA VAL A 523 22.94 8.01 20.14
C VAL A 523 22.49 9.41 19.68
N HIS A 524 21.77 10.16 20.52
CA HIS A 524 21.38 11.54 20.20
C HIS A 524 22.63 12.43 19.95
N ARG A 525 23.67 12.28 20.74
CA ARG A 525 24.94 13.00 20.51
C ARG A 525 25.67 12.51 19.25
N ALA A 526 25.59 11.23 18.94
CA ALA A 526 26.24 10.63 17.77
C ALA A 526 25.53 10.95 16.45
N ARG A 527 24.23 11.26 16.49
CA ARG A 527 23.34 11.49 15.32
C ARG A 527 22.53 12.79 15.46
N PRO A 528 23.19 13.96 15.62
CA PRO A 528 22.47 15.21 15.88
C PRO A 528 21.57 15.63 14.73
N GLY A 529 22.00 15.41 13.47
CA GLY A 529 21.19 15.70 12.29
C GLY A 529 19.91 14.88 12.21
N ALA A 530 19.98 13.60 12.57
CA ALA A 530 18.79 12.73 12.60
C ALA A 530 17.80 13.19 13.67
N MET A 531 18.26 13.61 14.84
CA MET A 531 17.41 14.14 15.91
C MET A 531 16.76 15.46 15.54
N GLU A 532 17.51 16.38 14.95
CA GLU A 532 16.98 17.66 14.50
C GLU A 532 15.92 17.47 13.39
N TRP A 533 16.19 16.58 12.43
CA TRP A 533 15.21 16.24 11.40
C TRP A 533 13.94 15.66 12.01
N THR A 534 14.06 14.73 12.96
CA THR A 534 12.92 14.14 13.66
C THR A 534 12.04 15.21 14.32
N ALA A 535 12.66 16.17 15.00
CA ALA A 535 11.95 17.28 15.62
C ALA A 535 11.23 18.16 14.57
N ARG A 536 11.92 18.47 13.45
CA ARG A 536 11.32 19.22 12.33
C ARG A 536 10.16 18.44 11.69
N CYS A 537 10.27 17.13 11.51
CA CYS A 537 9.22 16.27 10.97
C CYS A 537 7.95 16.34 11.85
N VAL A 538 8.11 16.21 13.16
CA VAL A 538 6.98 16.30 14.11
C VAL A 538 6.40 17.72 14.12
N ALA A 539 7.22 18.77 14.08
CA ALA A 539 6.74 20.15 14.02
C ALA A 539 5.93 20.41 12.74
N SER A 540 6.43 19.97 11.58
CA SER A 540 5.73 20.06 10.30
C SER A 540 4.41 19.29 10.32
N ALA A 541 4.38 18.08 10.89
CA ALA A 541 3.15 17.30 11.05
C ALA A 541 2.11 18.05 11.90
N ARG A 542 2.53 18.73 12.97
CA ARG A 542 1.63 19.52 13.83
C ARG A 542 1.05 20.74 13.11
N GLU A 543 1.83 21.37 12.26
CA GLU A 543 1.44 22.55 11.48
C GLU A 543 0.50 22.19 10.33
N HIS A 544 0.83 21.14 9.56
CA HIS A 544 0.11 20.81 8.32
C HIS A 544 -0.90 19.67 8.47
N GLY A 545 -0.84 18.90 9.57
CA GLY A 545 -1.68 17.70 9.78
C GLY A 545 -1.22 16.45 9.02
N TYR A 546 -0.13 16.56 8.23
CA TYR A 546 0.44 15.45 7.46
C TYR A 546 1.96 15.53 7.38
N VAL A 547 2.57 14.44 6.95
CA VAL A 547 3.98 14.36 6.55
C VAL A 547 4.11 13.87 5.11
N GLN A 548 5.28 14.04 4.49
CA GLN A 548 5.55 13.62 3.12
C GLN A 548 6.78 12.73 3.03
N THR A 549 6.72 11.73 2.12
CA THR A 549 7.88 10.95 1.72
C THR A 549 8.81 11.75 0.80
N ILE A 550 9.98 11.20 0.50
CA ILE A 550 10.94 11.80 -0.46
C ILE A 550 10.37 11.89 -1.89
N MET A 551 9.28 11.16 -2.19
CA MET A 551 8.58 11.18 -3.49
C MET A 551 7.28 12.01 -3.45
N GLY A 552 7.01 12.69 -2.32
CA GLY A 552 5.84 13.55 -2.17
C GLY A 552 4.57 12.85 -1.69
N ARG A 553 4.59 11.54 -1.42
CA ARG A 553 3.42 10.85 -0.84
C ARG A 553 3.05 11.47 0.48
N ARG A 554 1.80 11.91 0.64
CA ARG A 554 1.29 12.44 1.90
C ARG A 554 0.77 11.33 2.79
N ARG A 555 1.00 11.50 4.09
CA ARG A 555 0.39 10.70 5.15
C ARG A 555 -0.23 11.63 6.18
N TRP A 556 -1.55 11.63 6.27
CA TRP A 556 -2.29 12.38 7.27
C TRP A 556 -2.13 11.74 8.65
N VAL A 557 -1.98 12.59 9.68
CA VAL A 557 -1.74 12.17 11.07
C VAL A 557 -2.79 12.86 11.98
N PRO A 558 -4.04 12.38 11.99
CA PRO A 558 -5.16 13.10 12.63
C PRO A 558 -4.96 13.42 14.12
N ASN A 559 -4.24 12.54 14.85
CA ASN A 559 -4.03 12.66 16.30
C ASN A 559 -2.77 13.42 16.69
N ILE A 560 -2.07 14.07 15.75
CA ILE A 560 -0.79 14.75 16.01
C ILE A 560 -0.92 15.89 17.03
N ASN A 561 -2.04 16.57 17.08
CA ASN A 561 -2.37 17.64 18.00
C ASN A 561 -3.37 17.19 19.10
N SER A 562 -3.51 15.90 19.36
CA SER A 562 -4.40 15.38 20.38
C SER A 562 -4.05 15.90 21.79
N GLY A 563 -5.07 16.25 22.57
CA GLY A 563 -4.92 16.59 23.98
C GLY A 563 -4.48 15.39 24.85
N TRP A 564 -4.70 14.15 24.39
CA TRP A 564 -4.31 12.92 25.09
C TRP A 564 -2.84 12.60 24.83
N PRO A 565 -1.96 12.61 25.87
CA PRO A 565 -0.52 12.44 25.67
C PRO A 565 -0.14 11.14 24.95
N GLU A 566 -0.81 10.02 25.22
CA GLU A 566 -0.53 8.72 24.60
C GLU A 566 -0.89 8.71 23.11
N ALA A 567 -2.06 9.26 22.74
CA ALA A 567 -2.48 9.38 21.35
C ALA A 567 -1.55 10.30 20.56
N ARG A 568 -1.14 11.43 21.16
CA ARG A 568 -0.18 12.36 20.56
C ARG A 568 1.19 11.71 20.39
N ALA A 569 1.72 11.05 21.41
CA ALA A 569 3.02 10.37 21.32
C ALA A 569 3.00 9.23 20.28
N ARG A 570 1.87 8.54 20.12
CA ARG A 570 1.68 7.57 19.04
C ARG A 570 1.71 8.24 17.68
N ALA A 571 0.97 9.35 17.50
CA ALA A 571 0.92 10.09 16.24
C ALA A 571 2.29 10.68 15.86
N GLU A 572 3.09 11.13 16.81
CA GLU A 572 4.48 11.59 16.57
C GLU A 572 5.36 10.46 16.01
N ARG A 573 5.24 9.25 16.58
CA ARG A 573 5.92 8.05 16.04
C ARG A 573 5.42 7.69 14.64
N GLU A 574 4.11 7.73 14.43
CA GLU A 574 3.49 7.46 13.13
C GLU A 574 3.97 8.48 12.07
N ALA A 575 4.11 9.75 12.41
CA ALA A 575 4.61 10.79 11.50
C ALA A 575 6.03 10.48 11.02
N VAL A 576 6.97 10.23 11.93
CA VAL A 576 8.38 9.94 11.59
C VAL A 576 8.48 8.64 10.79
N ASN A 577 7.79 7.57 11.23
CA ASN A 577 7.74 6.29 10.53
C ASN A 577 7.17 6.40 9.13
N ALA A 578 6.10 7.20 8.94
CA ALA A 578 5.47 7.35 7.65
C ALA A 578 6.42 7.95 6.61
N VAL A 579 7.28 8.88 7.00
CA VAL A 579 8.29 9.42 6.08
C VAL A 579 9.31 8.34 5.70
N ILE A 580 9.87 7.62 6.66
CA ILE A 580 10.93 6.65 6.40
C ILE A 580 10.38 5.42 5.66
N GLN A 581 9.38 4.76 6.21
CA GLN A 581 8.80 3.55 5.61
C GLN A 581 8.06 3.84 4.30
N GLY A 582 7.36 4.99 4.22
CA GLY A 582 6.70 5.39 3.00
C GLY A 582 7.69 5.70 1.88
N SER A 583 8.81 6.36 2.19
CA SER A 583 9.88 6.58 1.23
C SER A 583 10.52 5.26 0.77
N ALA A 584 10.70 4.30 1.68
CA ALA A 584 11.18 2.96 1.32
C ALA A 584 10.20 2.25 0.37
N ALA A 585 8.90 2.34 0.65
CA ALA A 585 7.87 1.78 -0.23
C ALA A 585 7.89 2.43 -1.62
N ASP A 586 7.99 3.75 -1.72
CA ASP A 586 8.06 4.48 -2.98
C ASP A 586 9.31 4.11 -3.79
N VAL A 587 10.46 4.00 -3.13
CA VAL A 587 11.72 3.57 -3.78
C VAL A 587 11.62 2.14 -4.28
N THR A 588 11.04 1.22 -3.49
CA THR A 588 10.85 -0.18 -3.89
C THR A 588 9.88 -0.30 -5.07
N LYS A 589 8.75 0.40 -5.05
CA LYS A 589 7.79 0.45 -6.16
C LYS A 589 8.43 0.99 -7.45
N LEU A 590 9.23 2.04 -7.36
CA LEU A 590 9.99 2.55 -8.50
C LEU A 590 11.02 1.52 -9.00
N GLY A 591 11.64 0.78 -8.08
CA GLY A 591 12.49 -0.37 -8.40
C GLY A 591 11.74 -1.44 -9.20
N MET A 592 10.52 -1.81 -8.77
CA MET A 592 9.66 -2.76 -9.48
C MET A 592 9.37 -2.32 -10.91
N ILE A 593 9.02 -1.05 -11.12
CA ILE A 593 8.73 -0.49 -12.45
C ILE A 593 9.95 -0.61 -13.38
N ARG A 594 11.14 -0.31 -12.86
CA ARG A 594 12.39 -0.41 -13.63
C ARG A 594 12.77 -1.86 -13.93
N VAL A 595 12.61 -2.74 -12.95
CA VAL A 595 12.84 -4.19 -13.10
C VAL A 595 11.89 -4.78 -14.14
N GLU A 596 10.61 -4.43 -14.10
CA GLU A 596 9.64 -4.88 -15.11
C GLU A 596 10.00 -4.40 -16.51
N PHE A 597 10.45 -3.16 -16.66
CA PHE A 597 10.93 -2.65 -17.95
C PHE A 597 12.07 -3.51 -18.51
N VAL A 598 13.03 -3.91 -17.67
CA VAL A 598 14.13 -4.80 -18.07
C VAL A 598 13.63 -6.18 -18.44
N HIS A 599 12.73 -6.77 -17.66
CA HIS A 599 12.15 -8.07 -17.96
C HIS A 599 11.44 -8.11 -19.31
N ARG A 600 10.63 -7.09 -19.61
CA ARG A 600 9.90 -7.01 -20.87
C ARG A 600 10.78 -6.83 -22.09
N HIS A 601 11.89 -6.10 -21.97
CA HIS A 601 12.64 -5.66 -23.14
C HIS A 601 14.01 -6.36 -23.33
N TYR A 602 14.57 -6.99 -22.27
CA TYR A 602 15.97 -7.43 -22.33
C TYR A 602 16.23 -8.87 -21.92
N ASN A 603 15.66 -9.39 -20.85
CA ASN A 603 16.12 -10.67 -20.30
C ASN A 603 15.07 -11.78 -20.21
N GLY A 604 13.81 -11.49 -20.52
CA GLY A 604 12.72 -12.48 -20.49
C GLY A 604 12.48 -13.13 -19.13
N GLY A 605 12.95 -12.52 -18.04
CA GLY A 605 12.62 -12.88 -16.66
C GLY A 605 11.26 -12.33 -16.25
N ALA A 606 10.89 -12.50 -14.98
CA ALA A 606 9.70 -11.89 -14.44
C ALA A 606 9.75 -11.74 -12.92
N MET A 607 9.05 -10.74 -12.41
CA MET A 607 8.76 -10.59 -10.97
C MET A 607 7.69 -11.60 -10.54
N LEU A 608 7.86 -12.18 -9.35
CA LEU A 608 6.94 -13.12 -8.73
C LEU A 608 6.37 -12.60 -7.41
N ASN A 609 7.17 -11.88 -6.64
CA ASN A 609 6.78 -11.34 -5.34
C ASN A 609 7.58 -10.08 -5.01
N GLN A 610 7.07 -9.31 -4.06
CA GLN A 610 7.76 -8.18 -3.44
C GLN A 610 7.57 -8.29 -1.91
N VAL A 611 8.65 -8.25 -1.14
CA VAL A 611 8.61 -8.43 0.32
C VAL A 611 9.41 -7.33 0.98
N HIS A 612 8.75 -6.39 1.65
CA HIS A 612 9.36 -5.20 2.25
C HIS A 612 10.19 -4.40 1.25
N ASP A 613 11.52 -4.52 1.30
CA ASP A 613 12.47 -3.81 0.44
C ASP A 613 13.10 -4.78 -0.61
N GLU A 614 12.59 -6.00 -0.72
CA GLU A 614 13.07 -7.06 -1.59
C GLU A 614 12.15 -7.28 -2.79
N ILE A 615 12.73 -7.38 -3.99
CA ILE A 615 12.03 -7.80 -5.21
C ILE A 615 12.45 -9.20 -5.55
N VAL A 616 11.49 -10.12 -5.66
CA VAL A 616 11.71 -11.55 -5.93
C VAL A 616 11.14 -11.88 -7.31
N GLY A 617 11.91 -12.62 -8.09
CA GLY A 617 11.51 -13.07 -9.42
C GLY A 617 12.42 -14.15 -9.94
N TYR A 618 12.38 -14.42 -11.23
CA TYR A 618 13.29 -15.36 -11.87
C TYR A 618 14.03 -14.77 -13.07
N VAL A 619 15.23 -15.23 -13.30
CA VAL A 619 16.10 -14.90 -14.44
C VAL A 619 16.87 -16.15 -14.88
N ARG A 620 17.52 -16.06 -16.05
CA ARG A 620 18.32 -17.19 -16.59
C ARG A 620 19.77 -17.18 -16.13
N SER A 621 20.30 -16.03 -15.71
CA SER A 621 21.70 -15.93 -15.32
C SER A 621 21.93 -15.01 -14.11
N ARG A 622 23.06 -15.19 -13.43
CA ARG A 622 23.50 -14.32 -12.35
C ARG A 622 23.74 -12.87 -12.84
N LYS A 623 24.24 -12.71 -14.05
CA LYS A 623 24.47 -11.38 -14.63
C LYS A 623 23.18 -10.60 -14.80
N ASP A 624 22.06 -11.28 -15.16
CA ASP A 624 20.76 -10.63 -15.25
C ASP A 624 20.30 -10.15 -13.87
N ALA A 625 20.46 -10.95 -12.81
CA ALA A 625 20.10 -10.55 -11.46
C ALA A 625 20.94 -9.36 -10.93
N GLU A 626 22.25 -9.36 -11.23
CA GLU A 626 23.17 -8.27 -10.91
C GLU A 626 22.77 -6.98 -11.65
N PHE A 627 22.47 -7.08 -12.94
CA PHE A 627 21.98 -5.95 -13.72
C PHE A 627 20.65 -5.39 -13.16
N LEU A 628 19.72 -6.25 -12.76
CA LEU A 628 18.49 -5.81 -12.11
C LEU A 628 18.75 -5.06 -10.78
N ALA A 629 19.73 -5.52 -9.98
CA ALA A 629 20.10 -4.83 -8.75
C ALA A 629 20.71 -3.43 -9.03
N GLU A 630 21.48 -3.28 -10.12
CA GLU A 630 21.98 -1.98 -10.58
C GLU A 630 20.84 -1.06 -11.03
N VAL A 631 19.88 -1.61 -11.76
CA VAL A 631 18.68 -0.86 -12.23
C VAL A 631 17.79 -0.39 -11.07
N MET A 632 17.71 -1.16 -9.99
CA MET A 632 17.03 -0.75 -8.75
C MET A 632 17.75 0.40 -8.05
N ALA A 633 19.09 0.47 -8.16
CA ALA A 633 19.89 1.47 -7.46
C ALA A 633 19.55 2.90 -7.92
N ARG A 634 19.60 3.83 -6.97
CA ARG A 634 19.41 5.27 -7.23
C ARG A 634 20.08 6.09 -6.14
N GLU A 635 20.26 7.37 -6.44
CA GLU A 635 20.73 8.34 -5.46
C GLU A 635 19.59 9.26 -5.00
N HIS A 636 19.59 9.61 -3.72
CA HIS A 636 18.78 10.69 -3.18
C HIS A 636 19.49 11.36 -2.01
N GLY A 637 19.52 12.70 -2.00
CA GLY A 637 20.11 13.47 -0.90
C GLY A 637 21.61 13.18 -0.66
N GLY A 638 22.37 12.79 -1.68
CA GLY A 638 23.79 12.41 -1.60
C GLY A 638 24.02 11.00 -1.06
N VAL A 639 23.01 10.15 -1.01
CA VAL A 639 23.09 8.75 -0.55
C VAL A 639 22.67 7.80 -1.67
N GLN A 640 23.53 6.85 -2.00
CA GLN A 640 23.21 5.77 -2.94
C GLN A 640 22.33 4.70 -2.26
N PHE A 641 21.18 4.39 -2.86
CA PHE A 641 20.35 3.25 -2.49
C PHE A 641 20.75 2.06 -3.34
N THR A 642 21.43 1.09 -2.75
CA THR A 642 21.97 -0.07 -3.44
C THR A 642 21.21 -1.33 -3.06
N ALA A 643 21.10 -2.30 -3.99
CA ALA A 643 20.51 -3.60 -3.72
C ALA A 643 21.57 -4.70 -3.69
N LYS A 644 21.34 -5.76 -2.90
CA LYS A 644 22.12 -6.98 -2.84
C LYS A 644 21.40 -8.09 -3.59
N VAL A 645 22.16 -8.91 -4.28
CA VAL A 645 21.65 -10.04 -5.08
C VAL A 645 21.69 -11.32 -4.25
N GLY A 646 20.53 -11.93 -4.04
CA GLY A 646 20.40 -13.34 -3.65
C GLY A 646 19.98 -14.17 -4.84
N MET A 647 20.51 -15.39 -4.99
CA MET A 647 20.12 -16.31 -6.05
C MET A 647 20.07 -17.76 -5.57
N GLY A 648 19.14 -18.53 -6.12
CA GLY A 648 18.99 -19.94 -5.82
C GLY A 648 18.04 -20.66 -6.78
N LYS A 649 17.92 -21.98 -6.63
CA LYS A 649 16.92 -22.79 -7.34
C LYS A 649 15.52 -22.59 -6.74
N ASN A 650 15.47 -22.25 -5.46
CA ASN A 650 14.26 -21.91 -4.72
C ASN A 650 14.45 -20.59 -3.96
N TRP A 651 13.38 -20.09 -3.38
CA TRP A 651 13.42 -18.78 -2.70
C TRP A 651 14.24 -18.81 -1.41
N LEU A 652 14.33 -19.94 -0.70
CA LEU A 652 15.14 -20.03 0.52
C LEU A 652 16.63 -19.85 0.22
N GLU A 653 17.14 -20.49 -0.82
CA GLU A 653 18.56 -20.42 -1.22
C GLU A 653 19.02 -18.99 -1.54
N THR A 654 18.11 -18.09 -1.93
CA THR A 654 18.47 -16.68 -2.20
C THR A 654 19.01 -15.94 -0.98
N LYS A 655 18.78 -16.45 0.22
CA LYS A 655 19.29 -15.83 1.46
C LYS A 655 20.74 -16.20 1.78
N GLY A 656 21.38 -17.05 0.96
CA GLY A 656 22.72 -17.57 1.17
C GLY A 656 22.80 -18.60 2.31
N GLU A 657 23.82 -19.38 2.33
CA GLU A 657 24.17 -20.18 3.52
C GLU A 657 24.53 -19.22 4.65
N LYS A 658 23.88 -19.39 5.81
CA LYS A 658 24.21 -18.64 7.05
C LYS A 658 25.45 -19.23 7.70
#